data_96dd53ae26a0d4439bc9fbc0f800b36c
#
_entry.id   96dd53ae26a0d4439bc9fbc0f800b36c
#
_cell.length_a   1.000
_cell.length_b   1.000
_cell.length_c   1.000
_cell.angle_alpha   90.00
_cell.angle_beta   90.00
_cell.angle_gamma   90.00
#
_symmetry.space_group_name_H-M   'P 1'
#
loop_
_entity.id
_entity.type
_entity.pdbx_description
1 polymer ?
#
loop_
_entity_poly.entity_id
_entity_poly.type
_entity_poly.pdbx_seq_one_letter_code
_entity_poly.pdbx_strand_id
1 'polypeptide(L)'
;MLRVPAMRSGNTIPKSPSVRRLNVLVETPFQKFPCLLLLAVFLVIGTAACQKSPTALADPTKPQSAISISTQSDGISIKTPTAEFQLLPSGYLRGYLNVNGGELTIDDPQGKEASDPDYVTIDGKELRDFEIDIAHPKLSDASRRLGPLGKRIDLKGVSRSRPEIEKTVSVEFYDNFPSLALTTASYKNIGKTPAALETVVAQRHELNASLIDSAVRPFAMWSFHGSSEKWGKDNVVLISKHFSRANPMEQVMKGDPGTGGGIPVVAFWTAEVGEAIGHLETLPLTLAIPVRVDAGGRVDASIELKPEQTLEPGEVYSTPVSFLSVFHGDFYEPLRMYSDALGAQGWKIPQPNSADYEANWCGWGYELKFTPAQMIGTIPKLQELGLKWTTLDAGWFDVRGDWLPRAGLGVDGIKKIVDAFHSAGLRITLWWIPIVVEDGQGIDMLDNHPYKLADVVKEHPDWLMLDKDGKHARMTAGLAGLCPAVSEVQEYYRELTKRFISDWGFDGHKLDFAFTVPPCYNPKHHHKSPYDSTQAMGEIYKIIFQTTRALKPESVTQSCPCGTPPNMAWLPFIDQAVTGDPVGSVQVRQRIKMYKALLGPYAAVYGDHVELTKISGVNSNTEQDIGRDFASTVGVGGVLGTKFTWPDYGPKLKNVYLTTEKEALWKKWIAIYNQKMLSRGDFRDLYTYGYDVPEAYAVEKDGKMYYAFFSPVAASKWHGTIELRGLSPGKYRVTDYENGRELGMVDSDDPKLTTQFREHLLLEVAKE
;
A
#
# COMPACT_ATOMS: atom_id res chain seq x y z
N MET A 1 17.01 35.00 3.47
CA MET A 1 18.44 34.70 3.23
C MET A 1 18.98 33.97 4.44
N LEU A 2 19.04 32.67 4.40
CA LEU A 2 19.83 31.84 5.33
C LEU A 2 20.39 30.69 4.51
N ARG A 3 21.71 30.66 4.41
CA ARG A 3 22.46 29.64 3.70
C ARG A 3 22.47 28.34 4.49
N VAL A 4 22.05 27.25 3.86
CA VAL A 4 22.26 25.88 4.34
C VAL A 4 23.49 25.32 3.62
N PRO A 5 24.45 24.67 4.30
CA PRO A 5 25.65 24.13 3.67
C PRO A 5 25.32 22.86 2.90
N ALA A 6 25.87 22.73 1.71
CA ALA A 6 25.80 21.55 0.86
C ALA A 6 26.59 20.39 1.50
N MET A 7 25.89 19.32 1.89
CA MET A 7 26.54 18.04 2.17
C MET A 7 26.84 17.32 0.86
N ARG A 8 28.12 17.06 0.61
CA ARG A 8 28.59 16.19 -0.46
C ARG A 8 28.22 14.74 -0.11
N SER A 9 27.29 14.14 -0.85
CA SER A 9 27.03 12.71 -0.80
C SER A 9 28.03 11.98 -1.70
N GLY A 10 29.05 11.40 -1.09
CA GLY A 10 29.91 10.42 -1.73
C GLY A 10 29.35 9.02 -1.46
N ASN A 11 28.38 8.56 -2.23
CA ASN A 11 27.95 7.16 -2.22
C ASN A 11 28.65 6.42 -3.36
N THR A 12 29.73 5.72 -3.03
CA THR A 12 30.29 4.67 -3.87
C THR A 12 29.40 3.44 -3.74
N ILE A 13 28.73 3.07 -4.83
CA ILE A 13 27.98 1.81 -4.95
C ILE A 13 28.97 0.66 -4.87
N PRO A 14 28.79 -0.32 -3.97
CA PRO A 14 29.61 -1.53 -3.96
C PRO A 14 29.39 -2.32 -5.26
N LYS A 15 30.46 -2.77 -5.89
CA LYS A 15 30.39 -3.71 -7.03
C LYS A 15 29.76 -5.00 -6.54
N SER A 16 28.66 -5.42 -7.18
CA SER A 16 28.01 -6.70 -6.91
C SER A 16 28.94 -7.87 -7.21
N PRO A 17 28.96 -8.93 -6.36
CA PRO A 17 29.58 -10.19 -6.71
C PRO A 17 28.79 -10.90 -7.82
N SER A 18 29.49 -11.62 -8.66
CA SER A 18 28.93 -12.40 -9.77
C SER A 18 28.03 -13.53 -9.24
N VAL A 19 26.73 -13.41 -9.49
CA VAL A 19 25.72 -14.41 -9.12
C VAL A 19 25.75 -15.56 -10.12
N ARG A 20 26.01 -16.79 -9.66
CA ARG A 20 25.74 -18.00 -10.42
C ARG A 20 24.23 -18.24 -10.49
N ARG A 21 23.69 -18.31 -11.70
CA ARG A 21 22.28 -18.51 -11.98
C ARG A 21 21.86 -19.97 -11.74
N LEU A 22 20.73 -20.16 -11.06
CA LEU A 22 19.93 -21.38 -11.11
C LEU A 22 18.63 -21.09 -11.87
N ASN A 23 18.40 -21.79 -12.95
CA ASN A 23 17.14 -21.75 -13.70
C ASN A 23 16.16 -22.74 -13.08
N VAL A 24 14.98 -22.25 -12.69
CA VAL A 24 13.87 -23.11 -12.24
C VAL A 24 12.77 -23.08 -13.28
N LEU A 25 12.53 -24.24 -13.88
CA LEU A 25 11.36 -24.51 -14.72
C LEU A 25 10.19 -24.92 -13.81
N VAL A 26 9.09 -24.21 -13.86
CA VAL A 26 7.83 -24.63 -13.24
C VAL A 26 6.94 -25.22 -14.33
N GLU A 27 6.82 -26.54 -14.34
CA GLU A 27 5.79 -27.24 -15.14
C GLU A 27 4.56 -27.49 -14.25
N THR A 28 3.40 -27.00 -14.66
CA THR A 28 2.12 -27.39 -14.10
C THR A 28 1.37 -28.30 -15.07
N PRO A 29 0.98 -29.55 -14.69
CA PRO A 29 0.11 -30.36 -15.52
C PRO A 29 -1.36 -30.15 -15.15
N PHE A 30 -2.16 -29.68 -16.10
CA PHE A 30 -3.62 -29.79 -16.06
C PHE A 30 -4.03 -31.25 -16.42
N GLN A 31 -4.70 -31.93 -15.50
CA GLN A 31 -5.44 -33.13 -15.83
C GLN A 31 -6.93 -32.97 -15.55
N LYS A 32 -7.71 -33.25 -16.62
CA LYS A 32 -9.18 -33.35 -16.58
C LYS A 32 -9.58 -34.73 -16.07
N PHE A 33 -10.58 -34.82 -15.21
CA PHE A 33 -11.28 -36.05 -14.89
C PHE A 33 -12.77 -35.97 -15.20
N PRO A 34 -13.37 -37.04 -15.81
CA PRO A 34 -14.83 -37.12 -15.98
C PRO A 34 -15.51 -37.85 -14.83
N CYS A 35 -16.78 -37.47 -14.61
CA CYS A 35 -17.71 -38.14 -13.69
C CYS A 35 -17.99 -39.60 -14.09
N LEU A 36 -18.08 -40.46 -13.09
CA LEU A 36 -18.87 -41.69 -13.14
C LEU A 36 -19.56 -41.97 -11.82
N LEU A 37 -20.89 -42.10 -11.85
CA LEU A 37 -21.77 -42.57 -10.78
C LEU A 37 -21.68 -44.10 -10.68
N LEU A 38 -21.66 -44.63 -9.44
CA LEU A 38 -22.10 -46.03 -9.20
C LEU A 38 -22.64 -46.19 -7.78
N LEU A 39 -23.88 -46.68 -7.71
CA LEU A 39 -24.63 -47.16 -6.51
C LEU A 39 -24.18 -48.58 -6.12
N ALA A 40 -24.14 -48.90 -4.82
CA ALA A 40 -24.44 -50.23 -4.27
C ALA A 40 -24.49 -50.20 -2.73
N VAL A 41 -25.60 -50.44 -2.17
CA VAL A 41 -26.25 -51.55 -1.48
C VAL A 41 -25.58 -52.07 -0.16
N PHE A 42 -26.34 -51.99 0.91
CA PHE A 42 -26.08 -52.46 2.29
C PHE A 42 -25.98 -53.97 2.44
N LEU A 43 -25.13 -54.41 3.35
CA LEU A 43 -25.38 -55.62 4.16
C LEU A 43 -24.82 -55.43 5.59
N VAL A 44 -25.70 -55.69 6.58
CA VAL A 44 -25.43 -55.66 8.03
C VAL A 44 -25.12 -57.09 8.49
N ILE A 45 -24.01 -57.32 9.20
CA ILE A 45 -23.89 -58.42 10.16
C ILE A 45 -23.07 -57.91 11.37
N GLY A 46 -23.66 -57.97 12.54
CA GLY A 46 -23.01 -57.60 13.81
C GLY A 46 -22.33 -58.79 14.49
N THR A 47 -21.28 -58.53 15.25
CA THR A 47 -20.91 -59.24 16.46
C THR A 47 -20.06 -58.39 17.39
N ALA A 48 -20.13 -58.66 18.68
CA ALA A 48 -19.79 -57.82 19.80
C ALA A 48 -18.31 -57.83 20.25
N ALA A 49 -17.94 -56.72 20.86
CA ALA A 49 -17.07 -56.46 22.00
C ALA A 49 -15.57 -56.76 21.96
N CYS A 50 -14.80 -55.64 21.95
CA CYS A 50 -13.76 -55.42 22.96
C CYS A 50 -13.37 -53.93 22.97
N GLN A 51 -13.54 -53.25 24.09
CA GLN A 51 -13.21 -51.82 24.29
C GLN A 51 -11.69 -51.63 24.22
N LYS A 52 -11.22 -50.94 23.18
CA LYS A 52 -10.03 -50.08 23.19
C LYS A 52 -10.49 -48.71 22.71
N SER A 53 -10.11 -47.67 23.44
CA SER A 53 -10.41 -46.28 23.11
C SER A 53 -10.17 -46.00 21.61
N PRO A 54 -11.14 -45.43 20.87
CA PRO A 54 -10.93 -45.16 19.49
C PRO A 54 -10.06 -43.90 19.33
N THR A 55 -8.86 -44.05 18.85
CA THR A 55 -8.25 -43.01 18.03
C THR A 55 -9.25 -42.77 16.90
N ALA A 56 -9.86 -41.63 16.87
CA ALA A 56 -10.82 -41.25 15.82
C ALA A 56 -10.09 -41.36 14.47
N LEU A 57 -10.44 -42.41 13.71
CA LEU A 57 -10.04 -42.53 12.33
C LEU A 57 -10.61 -41.30 11.57
N ALA A 58 -9.74 -40.49 10.99
CA ALA A 58 -10.13 -39.36 10.16
C ALA A 58 -11.09 -39.84 9.06
N ASP A 59 -12.20 -39.15 8.90
CA ASP A 59 -13.16 -39.39 7.82
C ASP A 59 -12.46 -39.12 6.46
N PRO A 60 -12.23 -40.15 5.62
CA PRO A 60 -11.48 -39.99 4.37
C PRO A 60 -12.20 -39.13 3.33
N THR A 61 -13.39 -38.63 3.61
CA THR A 61 -14.20 -37.77 2.72
C THR A 61 -14.02 -36.29 3.00
N LYS A 62 -13.37 -35.90 4.11
CA LYS A 62 -13.12 -34.47 4.41
C LYS A 62 -11.74 -34.06 3.90
N PRO A 63 -11.65 -32.95 3.15
CA PRO A 63 -10.34 -32.42 2.76
C PRO A 63 -9.52 -32.13 4.02
N GLN A 64 -8.29 -32.64 4.06
CA GLN A 64 -7.36 -32.40 5.14
C GLN A 64 -6.40 -31.28 4.78
N SER A 65 -6.00 -30.49 5.79
CA SER A 65 -4.97 -29.46 5.60
C SER A 65 -3.62 -30.08 5.23
N ALA A 66 -2.91 -29.47 4.29
CA ALA A 66 -1.56 -29.83 3.88
C ALA A 66 -0.50 -29.44 4.94
N ILE A 67 -0.89 -28.71 5.98
CA ILE A 67 -0.01 -28.20 7.02
C ILE A 67 0.29 -29.31 8.02
N SER A 68 1.58 -29.58 8.28
CA SER A 68 2.04 -30.52 9.30
C SER A 68 2.69 -29.78 10.47
N ILE A 69 2.45 -30.27 11.68
CA ILE A 69 2.97 -29.69 12.92
C ILE A 69 3.71 -30.80 13.67
N SER A 70 4.93 -30.53 14.11
CA SER A 70 5.74 -31.45 14.92
C SER A 70 6.39 -30.71 16.08
N THR A 71 6.24 -31.27 17.31
CA THR A 71 6.91 -30.76 18.50
C THR A 71 8.30 -31.36 18.60
N GLN A 72 9.31 -30.53 18.79
CA GLN A 72 10.72 -30.88 18.96
C GLN A 72 11.21 -30.37 20.33
N SER A 73 12.40 -30.80 20.75
CA SER A 73 12.98 -30.38 22.05
C SER A 73 13.33 -28.88 22.10
N ASP A 74 13.49 -28.25 20.95
CA ASP A 74 13.90 -26.84 20.77
C ASP A 74 12.80 -25.94 20.19
N GLY A 75 11.57 -26.46 20.02
CA GLY A 75 10.45 -25.70 19.53
C GLY A 75 9.36 -26.54 18.85
N ILE A 76 8.50 -25.87 18.14
CA ILE A 76 7.46 -26.49 17.32
C ILE A 76 7.73 -26.10 15.86
N SER A 77 7.92 -27.12 15.01
CA SER A 77 8.07 -26.94 13.55
C SER A 77 6.72 -27.09 12.87
N ILE A 78 6.41 -26.14 12.00
CA ILE A 78 5.19 -26.08 11.19
C ILE A 78 5.59 -26.00 9.72
N LYS A 79 5.29 -27.06 8.96
CA LYS A 79 5.61 -27.15 7.53
C LYS A 79 4.37 -26.93 6.68
N THR A 80 4.52 -26.04 5.70
CA THR A 80 3.54 -25.77 4.65
C THR A 80 4.14 -26.15 3.29
N PRO A 81 3.38 -26.07 2.19
CA PRO A 81 3.94 -26.35 0.86
C PRO A 81 5.09 -25.44 0.42
N THR A 82 5.15 -24.19 0.91
CA THR A 82 6.13 -23.18 0.46
C THR A 82 7.03 -22.63 1.55
N ALA A 83 6.74 -22.92 2.82
CA ALA A 83 7.47 -22.38 3.95
C ALA A 83 7.58 -23.37 5.10
N GLU A 84 8.54 -23.15 5.99
CA GLU A 84 8.59 -23.71 7.32
C GLU A 84 8.58 -22.58 8.34
N PHE A 85 7.81 -22.75 9.43
CA PHE A 85 7.81 -21.85 10.57
C PHE A 85 8.26 -22.60 11.80
N GLN A 86 9.06 -21.94 12.63
CA GLN A 86 9.56 -22.50 13.88
C GLN A 86 9.14 -21.59 15.05
N LEU A 87 8.32 -22.15 15.94
CA LEU A 87 7.92 -21.47 17.18
C LEU A 87 8.86 -21.89 18.31
N LEU A 88 9.69 -20.94 18.76
CA LEU A 88 10.74 -21.16 19.76
C LEU A 88 10.14 -21.17 21.20
N PRO A 89 10.90 -21.67 22.22
CA PRO A 89 10.46 -21.69 23.62
C PRO A 89 10.13 -20.31 24.21
N SER A 90 10.70 -19.25 23.69
CA SER A 90 10.39 -17.87 24.06
C SER A 90 9.03 -17.37 23.55
N GLY A 91 8.40 -18.10 22.62
CA GLY A 91 7.24 -17.65 21.84
C GLY A 91 7.61 -16.91 20.56
N TYR A 92 8.90 -16.79 20.25
CA TYR A 92 9.38 -16.20 18.99
C TYR A 92 8.99 -17.11 17.81
N LEU A 93 8.41 -16.53 16.76
CA LEU A 93 8.06 -17.24 15.54
C LEU A 93 9.07 -16.88 14.45
N ARG A 94 9.83 -17.85 13.95
CA ARG A 94 10.80 -17.72 12.89
C ARG A 94 10.26 -18.30 11.59
N GLY A 95 10.47 -17.60 10.47
CA GLY A 95 10.03 -18.04 9.14
C GLY A 95 11.16 -18.47 8.22
N TYR A 96 10.92 -19.50 7.40
CA TYR A 96 11.83 -19.98 6.36
C TYR A 96 11.05 -20.16 5.06
N LEU A 97 11.62 -19.68 3.98
CA LEU A 97 11.11 -19.93 2.63
C LEU A 97 11.73 -21.21 2.05
N ASN A 98 10.93 -22.12 1.53
CA ASN A 98 11.40 -23.33 0.86
C ASN A 98 11.75 -23.02 -0.60
N VAL A 99 13.03 -23.13 -0.95
CA VAL A 99 13.53 -22.87 -2.30
C VAL A 99 14.42 -24.02 -2.74
N ASN A 100 14.06 -24.70 -3.85
CA ASN A 100 14.84 -25.76 -4.47
C ASN A 100 15.34 -26.88 -3.51
N GLY A 101 14.53 -27.23 -2.49
CA GLY A 101 14.88 -28.23 -1.49
C GLY A 101 15.80 -27.76 -0.38
N GLY A 102 16.07 -26.46 -0.28
CA GLY A 102 16.70 -25.76 0.83
C GLY A 102 15.74 -24.80 1.52
N GLU A 103 16.10 -24.35 2.71
CA GLU A 103 15.36 -23.39 3.51
C GLU A 103 16.17 -22.10 3.63
N LEU A 104 15.58 -20.97 3.27
CA LEU A 104 16.20 -19.66 3.34
C LEU A 104 15.47 -18.77 4.34
N THR A 105 16.23 -18.01 5.12
CA THR A 105 15.69 -17.01 6.06
C THR A 105 16.66 -15.87 6.25
N ILE A 106 16.14 -14.68 6.49
CA ILE A 106 16.90 -13.54 7.03
C ILE A 106 16.63 -13.31 8.51
N ASP A 107 15.75 -14.10 9.12
CA ASP A 107 15.36 -14.01 10.52
C ASP A 107 16.46 -14.65 11.42
N ASP A 108 17.07 -13.87 12.30
CA ASP A 108 18.24 -14.23 13.10
C ASP A 108 18.06 -13.93 14.59
N PRO A 109 17.16 -14.64 15.27
CA PRO A 109 17.04 -14.49 16.72
C PRO A 109 18.30 -14.94 17.45
N GLN A 110 18.69 -14.22 18.49
CA GLN A 110 19.89 -14.53 19.30
C GLN A 110 19.70 -15.80 20.11
N GLY A 111 20.46 -16.86 19.81
CA GLY A 111 20.46 -18.10 20.56
C GLY A 111 19.23 -18.99 20.37
N LYS A 112 19.14 -20.09 21.15
CA LYS A 112 17.98 -21.04 21.12
C LYS A 112 16.74 -20.45 21.75
N GLU A 113 16.91 -19.55 22.70
CA GLU A 113 15.87 -18.73 23.28
C GLU A 113 16.05 -17.33 22.68
N ALA A 114 15.10 -16.87 21.86
CA ALA A 114 15.20 -15.52 21.31
C ALA A 114 15.45 -14.53 22.46
N SER A 115 16.56 -13.80 22.39
CA SER A 115 16.76 -12.68 23.28
C SER A 115 15.70 -11.62 22.92
N ASP A 116 15.06 -11.04 23.92
CA ASP A 116 14.04 -10.00 23.69
C ASP A 116 12.83 -10.41 22.85
N PRO A 117 12.04 -11.42 23.29
CA PRO A 117 10.77 -11.74 22.68
C PRO A 117 9.76 -10.57 22.81
N ASP A 118 8.56 -10.79 22.26
CA ASP A 118 7.41 -9.94 22.54
C ASP A 118 7.26 -9.65 24.04
N TYR A 119 6.92 -8.43 24.41
CA TYR A 119 6.80 -8.03 25.80
C TYR A 119 5.66 -7.06 26.05
N VAL A 120 5.33 -6.88 27.32
CA VAL A 120 4.34 -5.89 27.79
C VAL A 120 4.92 -5.04 28.90
N THR A 121 4.47 -3.80 28.99
CA THR A 121 4.71 -2.92 30.14
C THR A 121 3.45 -2.87 30.98
N ILE A 122 3.56 -3.32 32.24
CA ILE A 122 2.47 -3.33 33.21
C ILE A 122 2.95 -2.66 34.50
N ASP A 123 2.21 -1.63 34.97
CA ASP A 123 2.54 -0.80 36.13
C ASP A 123 3.99 -0.27 36.06
N GLY A 124 4.39 0.26 34.91
CA GLY A 124 5.72 0.83 34.65
C GLY A 124 6.86 -0.19 34.50
N LYS A 125 6.57 -1.50 34.54
CA LYS A 125 7.57 -2.56 34.43
C LYS A 125 7.40 -3.37 33.17
N GLU A 126 8.50 -3.55 32.41
CA GLU A 126 8.55 -4.47 31.26
C GLU A 126 8.57 -5.92 31.75
N LEU A 127 7.70 -6.75 31.19
CA LEU A 127 7.65 -8.19 31.40
C LEU A 127 8.02 -8.89 30.10
N ARG A 128 9.23 -9.50 30.08
CA ARG A 128 9.78 -10.28 28.96
C ARG A 128 9.96 -11.76 29.31
N ASP A 129 9.76 -12.12 30.57
CA ASP A 129 10.13 -13.38 31.19
C ASP A 129 8.99 -14.38 31.27
N PHE A 130 8.14 -14.44 30.22
CA PHE A 130 7.05 -15.42 30.14
C PHE A 130 7.60 -16.82 29.88
N GLU A 131 7.24 -17.77 30.76
CA GLU A 131 7.54 -19.19 30.58
C GLU A 131 6.42 -19.84 29.76
N ILE A 132 6.66 -19.96 28.44
CA ILE A 132 5.67 -20.53 27.51
C ILE A 132 5.79 -22.05 27.50
N ASP A 133 4.69 -22.77 27.75
CA ASP A 133 4.65 -24.24 27.73
C ASP A 133 4.57 -24.77 26.28
N ILE A 134 5.71 -24.95 25.66
CA ILE A 134 5.82 -25.53 24.32
C ILE A 134 5.66 -27.05 24.28
N ALA A 135 5.76 -27.73 25.44
CA ALA A 135 5.65 -29.17 25.51
C ALA A 135 4.19 -29.65 25.41
N HIS A 136 3.24 -28.80 25.76
CA HIS A 136 1.82 -29.13 25.74
C HIS A 136 1.01 -28.12 24.88
N PRO A 137 1.29 -28.02 23.56
CA PRO A 137 0.55 -27.14 22.69
C PRO A 137 -0.89 -27.62 22.52
N LYS A 138 -1.85 -26.72 22.58
CA LYS A 138 -3.22 -27.01 22.20
C LYS A 138 -3.37 -26.85 20.70
N LEU A 139 -3.56 -27.98 20.00
CA LEU A 139 -3.76 -27.99 18.54
C LEU A 139 -5.26 -28.03 18.22
N SER A 140 -5.63 -27.25 17.19
CA SER A 140 -7.00 -27.20 16.66
C SER A 140 -6.99 -26.81 15.18
N ASP A 141 -8.15 -26.85 14.53
CA ASP A 141 -8.32 -26.21 13.22
C ASP A 141 -8.30 -24.68 13.38
N ALA A 142 -7.81 -23.99 12.35
CA ALA A 142 -7.77 -22.53 12.33
C ALA A 142 -9.18 -21.90 12.35
N SER A 143 -9.26 -20.60 12.68
CA SER A 143 -10.51 -19.84 12.88
C SER A 143 -11.35 -19.66 11.60
N ARG A 144 -10.84 -20.06 10.43
CA ARG A 144 -11.39 -19.84 9.08
C ARG A 144 -11.33 -18.40 8.58
N ARG A 145 -10.55 -17.56 9.22
CA ARG A 145 -10.34 -16.14 8.80
C ARG A 145 -9.88 -16.03 7.35
N LEU A 146 -8.91 -16.88 6.92
CA LEU A 146 -8.33 -16.81 5.56
C LEU A 146 -8.69 -18.01 4.67
N GLY A 147 -9.60 -18.87 5.11
CA GLY A 147 -10.04 -20.01 4.33
C GLY A 147 -10.55 -21.18 5.17
N PRO A 148 -11.09 -22.22 4.51
CA PRO A 148 -11.75 -23.32 5.22
C PRO A 148 -10.77 -24.31 5.89
N LEU A 149 -9.53 -24.38 5.40
CA LEU A 149 -8.52 -25.33 5.85
C LEU A 149 -7.33 -24.59 6.45
N GLY A 150 -6.91 -25.03 7.62
CA GLY A 150 -5.77 -24.47 8.32
C GLY A 150 -5.61 -25.09 9.71
N LYS A 151 -4.49 -24.77 10.36
CA LYS A 151 -4.13 -25.25 11.70
C LYS A 151 -3.90 -24.09 12.64
N ARG A 152 -4.23 -24.31 13.92
CA ARG A 152 -4.00 -23.37 15.00
C ARG A 152 -3.25 -24.04 16.16
N ILE A 153 -2.32 -23.29 16.72
CA ILE A 153 -1.54 -23.64 17.91
C ILE A 153 -1.81 -22.57 18.95
N ASP A 154 -2.28 -22.96 20.13
CA ASP A 154 -2.37 -22.09 21.30
C ASP A 154 -1.36 -22.56 22.35
N LEU A 155 -0.53 -21.64 22.82
CA LEU A 155 0.45 -21.84 23.88
C LEU A 155 0.18 -20.89 25.03
N LYS A 156 0.41 -21.33 26.26
CA LYS A 156 0.23 -20.50 27.45
C LYS A 156 1.49 -20.44 28.29
N GLY A 157 1.64 -19.34 29.00
CA GLY A 157 2.71 -19.14 29.96
C GLY A 157 2.39 -18.02 30.93
N VAL A 158 3.15 -17.96 32.03
CA VAL A 158 3.07 -16.86 32.99
C VAL A 158 4.40 -16.15 33.12
N SER A 159 4.37 -14.88 33.48
CA SER A 159 5.61 -14.15 33.77
C SER A 159 6.22 -14.64 35.07
N ARG A 160 7.51 -14.97 35.09
CA ARG A 160 8.24 -15.34 36.29
C ARG A 160 8.28 -14.24 37.33
N SER A 161 8.48 -13.02 36.91
CA SER A 161 8.57 -11.86 37.81
C SER A 161 7.19 -11.35 38.24
N ARG A 162 6.13 -11.74 37.53
CA ARG A 162 4.74 -11.34 37.80
C ARG A 162 3.76 -12.47 37.47
N PRO A 163 3.68 -13.54 38.32
CA PRO A 163 2.92 -14.75 38.02
C PRO A 163 1.41 -14.53 37.84
N GLU A 164 0.88 -13.40 38.26
CA GLU A 164 -0.52 -12.99 38.06
C GLU A 164 -0.83 -12.57 36.62
N ILE A 165 0.16 -12.48 35.73
CA ILE A 165 -0.06 -12.17 34.32
C ILE A 165 0.19 -13.42 33.47
N GLU A 166 -0.90 -13.95 32.90
CA GLU A 166 -0.86 -15.07 31.95
C GLU A 166 -0.78 -14.51 30.51
N LYS A 167 0.16 -15.02 29.70
CA LYS A 167 0.25 -14.80 28.26
C LYS A 167 -0.26 -16.04 27.53
N THR A 168 -1.10 -15.84 26.50
CA THR A 168 -1.44 -16.86 25.51
C THR A 168 -0.94 -16.41 24.16
N VAL A 169 -0.16 -17.24 23.47
CA VAL A 169 0.25 -17.03 22.07
C VAL A 169 -0.57 -17.96 21.19
N SER A 170 -1.27 -17.40 20.22
CA SER A 170 -2.05 -18.14 19.24
C SER A 170 -1.46 -17.92 17.86
N VAL A 171 -1.13 -19.00 17.15
CA VAL A 171 -0.61 -18.93 15.78
C VAL A 171 -1.52 -19.73 14.85
N GLU A 172 -1.92 -19.15 13.72
CA GLU A 172 -2.75 -19.81 12.71
C GLU A 172 -2.04 -19.84 11.37
N PHE A 173 -2.19 -20.95 10.66
CA PHE A 173 -1.66 -21.19 9.32
C PHE A 173 -2.79 -21.66 8.43
N TYR A 174 -2.77 -21.25 7.15
CA TYR A 174 -3.83 -21.55 6.18
C TYR A 174 -3.28 -22.13 4.88
N ASP A 175 -3.95 -23.16 4.36
CA ASP A 175 -3.54 -23.81 3.10
C ASP A 175 -3.52 -22.85 1.91
N ASN A 176 -4.43 -21.86 1.91
CA ASN A 176 -4.51 -20.84 0.85
C ASN A 176 -3.40 -19.76 0.95
N PHE A 177 -2.71 -19.69 2.09
CA PHE A 177 -1.65 -18.72 2.36
C PHE A 177 -0.43 -19.42 2.98
N PRO A 178 0.22 -20.31 2.24
CA PRO A 178 1.23 -21.22 2.81
C PRO A 178 2.51 -20.51 3.28
N SER A 179 2.77 -19.28 2.83
CA SER A 179 3.93 -18.47 3.26
C SER A 179 3.59 -17.46 4.36
N LEU A 180 2.40 -17.59 4.98
CA LEU A 180 1.86 -16.65 5.95
C LEU A 180 1.51 -17.34 7.26
N ALA A 181 1.97 -16.77 8.37
CA ALA A 181 1.53 -17.12 9.73
C ALA A 181 0.78 -15.95 10.35
N LEU A 182 -0.38 -16.19 10.95
CA LEU A 182 -1.11 -15.20 11.75
C LEU A 182 -0.80 -15.40 13.22
N THR A 183 -0.57 -14.32 13.95
CA THR A 183 -0.27 -14.36 15.38
C THR A 183 -1.17 -13.42 16.17
N THR A 184 -1.61 -13.86 17.33
CA THR A 184 -2.30 -13.05 18.34
C THR A 184 -1.71 -13.37 19.71
N ALA A 185 -1.37 -12.35 20.48
CA ALA A 185 -0.99 -12.50 21.89
C ALA A 185 -2.13 -11.98 22.77
N SER A 186 -2.45 -12.73 23.83
CA SER A 186 -3.43 -12.29 24.83
C SER A 186 -2.79 -12.28 26.22
N TYR A 187 -3.07 -11.23 26.99
CA TYR A 187 -2.57 -11.04 28.34
C TYR A 187 -3.74 -10.97 29.30
N LYS A 188 -3.77 -11.90 30.26
CA LYS A 188 -4.85 -12.04 31.25
C LYS A 188 -4.33 -11.72 32.65
N ASN A 189 -5.04 -10.86 33.37
CA ASN A 189 -4.81 -10.67 34.77
C ASN A 189 -5.50 -11.81 35.54
N ILE A 190 -4.72 -12.80 36.00
CA ILE A 190 -5.20 -13.92 36.87
C ILE A 190 -5.01 -13.61 38.35
N GLY A 191 -4.54 -12.41 38.69
CA GLY A 191 -4.36 -11.93 40.05
C GLY A 191 -5.66 -11.43 40.69
N LYS A 192 -5.52 -10.75 41.83
CA LYS A 192 -6.64 -10.21 42.62
C LYS A 192 -6.71 -8.67 42.61
N THR A 193 -5.72 -8.02 42.02
CA THR A 193 -5.61 -6.55 41.96
C THR A 193 -5.58 -6.10 40.52
N PRO A 194 -6.12 -4.91 40.18
CA PRO A 194 -6.00 -4.31 38.86
C PRO A 194 -4.53 -4.17 38.44
N ALA A 195 -4.26 -4.20 37.12
CA ALA A 195 -2.95 -4.08 36.51
C ALA A 195 -3.02 -3.10 35.35
N ALA A 196 -2.28 -1.99 35.38
CA ALA A 196 -2.26 -1.00 34.31
C ALA A 196 -1.40 -1.48 33.13
N LEU A 197 -2.04 -1.77 32.00
CA LEU A 197 -1.38 -2.15 30.74
C LEU A 197 -1.06 -0.90 29.92
N GLU A 198 0.21 -0.59 29.74
CA GLU A 198 0.67 0.64 29.11
C GLU A 198 1.13 0.43 27.65
N THR A 199 1.98 -0.57 27.43
CA THR A 199 2.56 -0.87 26.12
C THR A 199 2.55 -2.36 25.85
N VAL A 200 2.31 -2.74 24.59
CA VAL A 200 2.46 -4.10 24.09
C VAL A 200 3.36 -4.05 22.86
N VAL A 201 4.43 -4.85 22.87
CA VAL A 201 5.30 -5.09 21.72
C VAL A 201 5.09 -6.52 21.27
N ALA A 202 4.67 -6.67 20.03
CA ALA A 202 4.37 -7.94 19.39
C ALA A 202 5.07 -8.07 18.04
N GLN A 203 5.18 -9.29 17.52
CA GLN A 203 5.84 -9.59 16.24
C GLN A 203 7.23 -8.94 16.14
N ARG A 204 8.04 -9.12 17.17
CA ARG A 204 9.39 -8.61 17.15
C ARG A 204 10.31 -9.59 16.42
N HIS A 205 11.02 -9.09 15.39
CA HIS A 205 11.94 -9.85 14.56
C HIS A 205 13.29 -9.17 14.48
N GLU A 206 14.35 -9.98 14.48
CA GLU A 206 15.74 -9.54 14.28
C GLU A 206 16.25 -10.13 12.96
N LEU A 207 16.54 -9.27 11.96
CA LEU A 207 16.84 -9.69 10.61
C LEU A 207 18.32 -9.48 10.27
N ASN A 208 18.88 -10.40 9.49
CA ASN A 208 20.30 -10.46 9.16
C ASN A 208 20.52 -10.95 7.73
N ALA A 209 20.87 -10.04 6.81
CA ALA A 209 21.17 -10.39 5.42
C ALA A 209 22.43 -11.27 5.27
N SER A 210 23.35 -11.28 6.26
CA SER A 210 24.55 -12.10 6.18
C SER A 210 24.30 -13.60 6.33
N LEU A 211 23.08 -14.01 6.69
CA LEU A 211 22.65 -15.41 6.62
C LEU A 211 22.56 -15.93 5.18
N ILE A 212 22.26 -15.03 4.23
CA ILE A 212 22.14 -15.35 2.80
C ILE A 212 23.48 -15.20 2.10
N ASP A 213 24.18 -14.10 2.36
CA ASP A 213 25.54 -13.84 1.84
C ASP A 213 26.43 -13.30 2.96
N SER A 214 27.34 -14.14 3.44
CA SER A 214 28.27 -13.80 4.52
C SER A 214 29.24 -12.64 4.19
N ALA A 215 29.33 -12.23 2.93
CA ALA A 215 30.15 -11.10 2.50
C ALA A 215 29.47 -9.74 2.73
N VAL A 216 28.16 -9.71 2.95
CA VAL A 216 27.41 -8.46 3.17
C VAL A 216 27.23 -8.15 4.65
N ARG A 217 26.89 -6.90 4.96
CA ARG A 217 26.57 -6.49 6.33
C ARG A 217 25.16 -7.00 6.72
N PRO A 218 24.91 -7.29 8.01
CA PRO A 218 23.59 -7.77 8.45
C PRO A 218 22.41 -6.90 8.01
N PHE A 219 22.58 -5.57 7.95
CA PHE A 219 21.55 -4.64 7.50
C PHE A 219 21.48 -4.44 5.98
N ALA A 220 22.30 -5.13 5.16
CA ALA A 220 22.39 -4.90 3.71
C ALA A 220 21.20 -5.53 2.96
N MET A 221 20.02 -4.99 3.19
CA MET A 221 18.76 -5.39 2.57
C MET A 221 17.92 -4.18 2.19
N TRP A 222 17.06 -4.34 1.21
CA TRP A 222 16.03 -3.35 0.89
C TRP A 222 14.84 -3.50 1.83
N SER A 223 14.07 -2.42 1.99
CA SER A 223 12.88 -2.41 2.83
C SER A 223 11.76 -1.56 2.25
N PHE A 224 10.53 -1.95 2.56
CA PHE A 224 9.31 -1.19 2.33
C PHE A 224 8.71 -0.75 3.66
N HIS A 225 8.22 0.47 3.71
CA HIS A 225 7.58 1.08 4.89
C HIS A 225 6.23 1.67 4.48
N GLY A 226 5.15 1.07 4.96
CA GLY A 226 3.79 1.45 4.56
C GLY A 226 3.23 2.68 5.28
N SER A 227 3.96 3.28 6.23
CA SER A 227 3.50 4.46 6.98
C SER A 227 3.61 5.75 6.17
N SER A 228 2.59 6.60 6.27
CA SER A 228 2.56 7.98 5.78
C SER A 228 3.23 8.96 6.74
N GLU A 229 4.45 8.65 7.20
CA GLU A 229 5.15 9.38 8.25
C GLU A 229 5.47 10.83 7.88
N LYS A 230 5.79 11.08 6.60
CA LYS A 230 6.17 12.42 6.12
C LYS A 230 5.95 12.54 4.62
N TRP A 231 5.50 13.71 4.18
CA TRP A 231 5.34 14.05 2.77
C TRP A 231 6.67 13.91 2.00
N GLY A 232 6.63 13.31 0.83
CA GLY A 232 7.79 13.12 -0.05
C GLY A 232 8.83 12.10 0.42
N LYS A 233 8.61 11.43 1.56
CA LYS A 233 9.55 10.43 2.08
C LYS A 233 9.47 9.14 1.27
N ASP A 234 10.64 8.57 0.93
CA ASP A 234 10.69 7.29 0.22
C ASP A 234 10.16 6.15 1.12
N ASN A 235 9.34 5.30 0.54
CA ASN A 235 8.79 4.11 1.20
C ASN A 235 9.61 2.86 0.91
N VAL A 236 10.34 2.84 -0.20
CA VAL A 236 11.25 1.76 -0.59
C VAL A 236 12.69 2.27 -0.44
N VAL A 237 13.44 1.71 0.50
CA VAL A 237 14.78 2.21 0.85
C VAL A 237 15.75 1.07 1.11
N LEU A 238 17.02 1.27 0.74
CA LEU A 238 18.12 0.42 1.18
C LEU A 238 18.49 0.78 2.63
N ILE A 239 18.50 -0.21 3.52
CA ILE A 239 18.82 0.00 4.94
C ILE A 239 20.29 0.38 5.10
N SER A 240 20.55 1.37 5.94
CA SER A 240 21.88 1.86 6.28
C SER A 240 22.22 1.58 7.76
N LYS A 241 23.51 1.64 8.11
CA LYS A 241 24.02 1.33 9.47
C LYS A 241 23.29 2.02 10.63
N HIS A 242 22.76 3.20 10.40
CA HIS A 242 22.09 4.02 11.44
C HIS A 242 20.61 4.24 11.10
N PHE A 243 20.02 3.30 10.35
CA PHE A 243 18.63 3.38 9.97
C PHE A 243 17.72 3.32 11.21
N SER A 244 16.77 4.25 11.26
CA SER A 244 15.71 4.25 12.27
C SER A 244 14.47 4.91 11.68
N ARG A 245 13.33 4.25 11.83
CA ARG A 245 12.02 4.70 11.33
C ARG A 245 10.94 4.26 12.29
N ALA A 246 10.07 5.19 12.72
CA ALA A 246 9.01 4.89 13.68
C ALA A 246 7.79 4.22 13.05
N ASN A 247 7.53 4.49 11.78
CA ASN A 247 6.36 3.99 11.03
C ASN A 247 5.03 4.08 11.81
N PRO A 248 4.60 5.27 12.28
CA PRO A 248 3.35 5.41 13.00
C PRO A 248 2.16 5.26 12.05
N MET A 249 1.14 4.52 12.49
CA MET A 249 -0.16 4.40 11.82
C MET A 249 -1.19 5.38 12.39
N GLU A 250 -0.83 6.14 13.42
CA GLU A 250 -1.60 7.26 13.95
C GLU A 250 -1.30 8.56 13.19
N GLN A 251 -2.14 9.57 13.39
CA GLN A 251 -1.91 10.88 12.79
C GLN A 251 -0.65 11.54 13.36
N VAL A 252 0.21 12.00 12.45
CA VAL A 252 1.43 12.74 12.77
C VAL A 252 1.20 14.22 12.48
N MET A 253 1.19 15.04 13.54
CA MET A 253 0.99 16.50 13.43
C MET A 253 2.28 17.29 13.25
N LYS A 254 3.43 16.60 13.17
CA LYS A 254 4.74 17.25 12.97
C LYS A 254 5.01 17.36 11.47
N GLY A 255 5.11 18.58 11.01
CA GLY A 255 5.34 18.89 9.61
C GLY A 255 4.10 19.47 8.93
N ASP A 256 4.29 19.98 7.74
CA ASP A 256 3.25 20.61 6.94
C ASP A 256 3.19 19.92 5.57
N PRO A 257 2.04 19.36 5.19
CA PRO A 257 0.83 19.14 5.97
C PRO A 257 0.98 18.02 7.01
N GLY A 258 0.18 18.00 8.06
CA GLY A 258 0.12 16.86 8.98
C GLY A 258 -0.24 15.58 8.21
N THR A 259 0.46 14.48 8.50
CA THR A 259 0.31 13.18 7.83
C THR A 259 -0.12 12.10 8.83
N GLY A 260 -0.17 10.85 8.41
CA GLY A 260 -0.42 9.71 9.29
C GLY A 260 -1.19 8.59 8.61
N GLY A 261 -1.28 7.45 9.28
CA GLY A 261 -1.86 6.23 8.74
C GLY A 261 -0.98 5.59 7.67
N GLY A 262 -1.59 4.85 6.77
CA GLY A 262 -0.90 4.16 5.69
C GLY A 262 -1.34 2.71 5.55
N ILE A 263 -0.46 1.90 4.98
CA ILE A 263 -0.57 0.43 4.91
C ILE A 263 0.22 -0.15 6.09
N PRO A 264 -0.40 -0.92 6.99
CA PRO A 264 0.26 -1.42 8.19
C PRO A 264 1.15 -2.63 7.89
N VAL A 265 2.13 -2.43 7.00
CA VAL A 265 3.10 -3.44 6.55
C VAL A 265 4.49 -2.82 6.50
N VAL A 266 5.47 -3.55 7.03
CA VAL A 266 6.88 -3.37 6.71
C VAL A 266 7.42 -4.66 6.11
N ALA A 267 8.28 -4.55 5.11
CA ALA A 267 8.86 -5.70 4.43
C ALA A 267 10.35 -5.49 4.18
N PHE A 268 11.11 -6.58 4.18
CA PHE A 268 12.56 -6.62 4.00
C PHE A 268 12.90 -7.69 3.00
N TRP A 269 13.85 -7.44 2.10
CA TRP A 269 14.26 -8.47 1.14
C TRP A 269 15.73 -8.35 0.74
N THR A 270 16.27 -9.52 0.42
CA THR A 270 17.53 -9.74 -0.29
C THR A 270 17.23 -10.18 -1.74
N ALA A 271 18.25 -10.61 -2.48
CA ALA A 271 18.03 -11.19 -3.82
C ALA A 271 17.26 -12.53 -3.79
N GLU A 272 17.30 -13.26 -2.67
CA GLU A 272 16.87 -14.66 -2.58
C GLU A 272 15.60 -14.84 -1.72
N VAL A 273 15.49 -14.07 -0.64
CA VAL A 273 14.40 -14.21 0.33
C VAL A 273 14.08 -12.87 0.99
N GLY A 274 12.81 -12.70 1.34
CA GLY A 274 12.31 -11.57 2.09
C GLY A 274 11.39 -12.01 3.23
N GLU A 275 11.16 -11.08 4.16
CA GLU A 275 10.26 -11.22 5.30
C GLU A 275 9.44 -9.95 5.49
N ALA A 276 8.17 -10.10 5.88
CA ALA A 276 7.29 -8.98 6.15
C ALA A 276 6.44 -9.22 7.40
N ILE A 277 6.20 -8.15 8.14
CA ILE A 277 5.29 -8.11 9.29
C ILE A 277 4.27 -6.97 9.12
N GLY A 278 3.13 -7.14 9.78
CA GLY A 278 2.06 -6.15 9.81
C GLY A 278 0.83 -6.69 10.53
N HIS A 279 -0.31 -6.01 10.40
CA HIS A 279 -1.57 -6.54 10.91
C HIS A 279 -2.59 -6.79 9.78
N LEU A 280 -3.52 -7.73 10.03
CA LEU A 280 -4.60 -8.11 9.10
C LEU A 280 -6.00 -7.76 9.63
N GLU A 281 -6.11 -6.75 10.50
CA GLU A 281 -7.42 -6.20 10.81
C GLU A 281 -7.95 -5.41 9.62
N THR A 282 -9.24 -5.50 9.38
CA THR A 282 -9.92 -4.88 8.21
C THR A 282 -10.17 -3.39 8.38
N LEU A 283 -9.92 -2.84 9.56
CA LEU A 283 -10.04 -1.42 9.90
C LEU A 283 -8.68 -0.85 10.29
N PRO A 284 -8.43 0.44 10.06
CA PRO A 284 -7.20 1.09 10.50
C PRO A 284 -7.08 1.09 12.02
N LEU A 285 -5.87 0.85 12.51
CA LEU A 285 -5.54 0.86 13.92
C LEU A 285 -4.48 1.88 14.26
N THR A 286 -4.53 2.40 15.47
CA THR A 286 -3.51 3.29 16.01
C THR A 286 -2.40 2.44 16.65
N LEU A 287 -1.30 2.28 15.92
CA LEU A 287 -0.10 1.53 16.33
C LEU A 287 1.13 2.09 15.62
N ALA A 288 2.30 1.55 15.92
CA ALA A 288 3.54 1.80 15.18
C ALA A 288 4.22 0.49 14.78
N ILE A 289 5.00 0.52 13.70
CA ILE A 289 5.83 -0.62 13.27
C ILE A 289 7.29 -0.15 13.16
N PRO A 290 7.95 0.16 14.31
CA PRO A 290 9.30 0.70 14.28
C PRO A 290 10.30 -0.28 13.67
N VAL A 291 11.25 0.30 12.94
CA VAL A 291 12.37 -0.42 12.32
C VAL A 291 13.65 0.32 12.67
N ARG A 292 14.65 -0.39 13.19
CA ARG A 292 15.95 0.19 13.53
C ARG A 292 17.08 -0.83 13.33
N VAL A 293 18.28 -0.32 13.10
CA VAL A 293 19.50 -1.14 13.08
C VAL A 293 20.11 -1.11 14.49
N ASP A 294 20.30 -2.29 15.07
CA ASP A 294 20.89 -2.46 16.41
C ASP A 294 22.42 -2.24 16.43
N ALA A 295 23.03 -2.36 17.60
CA ALA A 295 24.48 -2.21 17.76
C ALA A 295 25.28 -3.33 17.04
N GLY A 296 24.68 -4.51 16.85
CA GLY A 296 25.26 -5.64 16.11
C GLY A 296 25.10 -5.51 14.60
N GLY A 297 24.33 -4.52 14.14
CA GLY A 297 24.02 -4.29 12.73
C GLY A 297 22.85 -5.10 12.20
N ARG A 298 22.05 -5.77 13.04
CA ARG A 298 20.81 -6.43 12.64
C ARG A 298 19.69 -5.42 12.51
N VAL A 299 18.68 -5.78 11.76
CA VAL A 299 17.45 -4.98 11.61
C VAL A 299 16.41 -5.50 12.59
N ASP A 300 16.06 -4.67 13.56
CA ASP A 300 15.00 -4.93 14.54
C ASP A 300 13.72 -4.30 14.03
N ALA A 301 12.65 -5.09 13.96
CA ALA A 301 11.31 -4.66 13.57
C ALA A 301 10.26 -5.26 14.51
N SER A 302 9.21 -4.48 14.86
CA SER A 302 8.14 -4.94 15.75
C SER A 302 6.84 -4.19 15.52
N ILE A 303 5.75 -4.66 16.14
CA ILE A 303 4.48 -3.93 16.21
C ILE A 303 4.32 -3.40 17.64
N GLU A 304 4.20 -2.10 17.80
CA GLU A 304 4.03 -1.43 19.08
C GLU A 304 2.61 -0.87 19.23
N LEU A 305 1.95 -1.22 20.34
CA LEU A 305 0.61 -0.76 20.71
C LEU A 305 0.67 -0.09 22.08
N LYS A 306 -0.20 0.91 22.28
CA LYS A 306 -0.38 1.62 23.55
C LYS A 306 -1.84 1.55 23.98
N PRO A 307 -2.28 0.42 24.58
CA PRO A 307 -3.67 0.23 24.99
C PRO A 307 -4.12 1.25 26.03
N GLU A 308 -3.20 1.70 26.93
CA GLU A 308 -3.47 2.65 28.02
C GLU A 308 -4.73 2.26 28.82
N GLN A 309 -4.86 0.98 29.20
CA GLN A 309 -6.03 0.45 29.90
C GLN A 309 -5.65 -0.30 31.16
N THR A 310 -6.58 -0.42 32.10
CA THR A 310 -6.43 -1.24 33.31
C THR A 310 -7.07 -2.62 33.07
N LEU A 311 -6.33 -3.66 33.36
CA LEU A 311 -6.84 -5.04 33.36
C LEU A 311 -7.36 -5.36 34.77
N GLU A 312 -8.67 -5.40 34.93
CA GLU A 312 -9.30 -5.87 36.17
C GLU A 312 -9.03 -7.40 36.39
N PRO A 313 -9.15 -7.92 37.60
CA PRO A 313 -9.04 -9.35 37.87
C PRO A 313 -9.92 -10.19 36.95
N GLY A 314 -9.30 -11.05 36.15
CA GLY A 314 -9.97 -11.90 35.16
C GLY A 314 -10.09 -11.32 33.78
N GLU A 315 -9.83 -10.02 33.59
CA GLU A 315 -9.83 -9.38 32.24
C GLU A 315 -8.69 -9.83 31.36
N VAL A 316 -8.95 -9.77 30.05
CA VAL A 316 -8.01 -10.16 28.98
C VAL A 316 -7.89 -9.02 27.99
N TYR A 317 -6.67 -8.61 27.72
CA TYR A 317 -6.33 -7.84 26.51
C TYR A 317 -5.82 -8.78 25.43
N SER A 318 -6.26 -8.58 24.20
CA SER A 318 -5.73 -9.30 23.02
C SER A 318 -5.19 -8.32 21.99
N THR A 319 -4.00 -8.62 21.45
CA THR A 319 -3.45 -7.84 20.34
C THR A 319 -4.33 -7.99 19.09
N PRO A 320 -4.28 -7.04 18.17
CA PRO A 320 -4.76 -7.28 16.81
C PRO A 320 -4.12 -8.52 16.20
N VAL A 321 -4.80 -9.10 15.20
CA VAL A 321 -4.20 -10.18 14.42
C VAL A 321 -3.08 -9.63 13.58
N SER A 322 -1.88 -10.00 13.92
CA SER A 322 -0.66 -9.67 13.17
C SER A 322 -0.22 -10.83 12.29
N PHE A 323 0.72 -10.59 11.42
CA PHE A 323 1.26 -11.64 10.54
C PHE A 323 2.77 -11.58 10.42
N LEU A 324 3.35 -12.74 10.14
CA LEU A 324 4.68 -12.95 9.60
C LEU A 324 4.53 -13.60 8.23
N SER A 325 5.18 -13.07 7.21
CA SER A 325 5.22 -13.65 5.87
C SER A 325 6.65 -13.79 5.36
N VAL A 326 6.98 -14.91 4.74
CA VAL A 326 8.24 -15.13 4.04
C VAL A 326 7.99 -15.22 2.53
N PHE A 327 8.85 -14.63 1.70
CA PHE A 327 8.60 -14.53 0.27
C PHE A 327 9.90 -14.46 -0.55
N HIS A 328 9.78 -14.70 -1.84
CA HIS A 328 10.81 -14.41 -2.84
C HIS A 328 10.36 -13.17 -3.64
N GLY A 329 11.32 -12.33 -4.06
CA GLY A 329 11.02 -11.09 -4.79
C GLY A 329 11.21 -9.85 -3.91
N ASP A 330 10.37 -8.83 -4.12
CA ASP A 330 10.45 -7.56 -3.38
C ASP A 330 9.11 -7.21 -2.70
N PHE A 331 8.92 -5.92 -2.38
CA PHE A 331 7.73 -5.44 -1.67
C PHE A 331 6.39 -5.73 -2.39
N TYR A 332 6.40 -6.08 -3.68
CA TYR A 332 5.18 -6.45 -4.39
C TYR A 332 4.51 -7.69 -3.78
N GLU A 333 5.30 -8.72 -3.50
CA GLU A 333 4.79 -10.01 -3.01
C GLU A 333 4.07 -9.90 -1.64
N PRO A 334 4.66 -9.32 -0.58
CA PRO A 334 3.96 -9.20 0.70
C PRO A 334 2.78 -8.23 0.64
N LEU A 335 2.80 -7.20 -0.20
CA LEU A 335 1.65 -6.32 -0.37
C LEU A 335 0.51 -7.00 -1.14
N ARG A 336 0.83 -7.83 -2.12
CA ARG A 336 -0.15 -8.66 -2.82
C ARG A 336 -0.78 -9.68 -1.88
N MET A 337 0.04 -10.39 -1.11
CA MET A 337 -0.42 -11.33 -0.08
C MET A 337 -1.31 -10.63 0.96
N TYR A 338 -0.92 -9.43 1.42
CA TYR A 338 -1.71 -8.60 2.34
C TYR A 338 -3.10 -8.28 1.76
N SER A 339 -3.15 -7.82 0.52
CA SER A 339 -4.41 -7.51 -0.18
C SER A 339 -5.29 -8.76 -0.35
N ASP A 340 -4.72 -9.89 -0.77
CA ASP A 340 -5.44 -11.16 -0.93
C ASP A 340 -5.97 -11.68 0.41
N ALA A 341 -5.21 -11.54 1.50
CA ALA A 341 -5.63 -11.90 2.85
C ALA A 341 -6.78 -11.01 3.38
N LEU A 342 -6.77 -9.72 3.07
CA LEU A 342 -7.92 -8.84 3.35
C LEU A 342 -9.12 -9.18 2.47
N GLY A 343 -8.89 -9.56 1.21
CA GLY A 343 -9.90 -10.06 0.29
C GLY A 343 -10.61 -11.31 0.83
N ALA A 344 -9.86 -12.26 1.39
CA ALA A 344 -10.40 -13.44 2.07
C ALA A 344 -11.29 -13.07 3.28
N GLN A 345 -11.06 -11.93 3.91
CA GLN A 345 -11.85 -11.37 5.01
C GLN A 345 -13.01 -10.47 4.55
N GLY A 346 -13.26 -10.37 3.24
CA GLY A 346 -14.40 -9.66 2.67
C GLY A 346 -14.11 -8.30 2.05
N TRP A 347 -12.85 -7.84 1.99
CA TRP A 347 -12.51 -6.67 1.19
C TRP A 347 -12.82 -6.94 -0.28
N LYS A 348 -13.37 -5.92 -0.95
CA LYS A 348 -13.66 -5.99 -2.38
C LYS A 348 -13.01 -4.80 -3.06
N ILE A 349 -11.91 -5.06 -3.74
CA ILE A 349 -11.27 -4.04 -4.57
C ILE A 349 -12.11 -3.84 -5.83
N PRO A 350 -12.54 -2.61 -6.14
CA PRO A 350 -13.30 -2.31 -7.36
C PRO A 350 -12.51 -2.70 -8.60
N GLN A 351 -13.21 -3.25 -9.59
CA GLN A 351 -12.60 -3.44 -10.91
C GLN A 351 -12.68 -2.12 -11.69
N PRO A 352 -11.59 -1.68 -12.31
CA PRO A 352 -11.59 -0.45 -13.08
C PRO A 352 -12.50 -0.51 -14.30
N ASN A 353 -13.18 0.60 -14.60
CA ASN A 353 -13.90 0.81 -15.84
C ASN A 353 -12.97 1.24 -16.97
N SER A 354 -13.47 1.23 -18.19
CA SER A 354 -12.70 1.72 -19.33
C SER A 354 -12.30 3.19 -19.19
N ALA A 355 -13.11 3.99 -18.53
CA ALA A 355 -12.89 5.41 -18.28
C ALA A 355 -11.72 5.68 -17.34
N ASP A 356 -11.47 4.77 -16.38
CA ASP A 356 -10.43 4.94 -15.37
C ASP A 356 -9.01 4.95 -15.96
N TYR A 357 -8.85 4.47 -17.19
CA TYR A 357 -7.56 4.40 -17.87
C TYR A 357 -7.30 5.54 -18.87
N GLU A 358 -8.25 6.43 -19.07
CA GLU A 358 -8.10 7.52 -20.03
C GLU A 358 -7.16 8.61 -19.48
N ALA A 359 -6.33 9.20 -20.36
CA ALA A 359 -5.39 10.24 -19.97
C ALA A 359 -6.10 11.51 -19.46
N ASN A 360 -5.54 12.11 -18.41
CA ASN A 360 -6.15 13.21 -17.66
C ASN A 360 -5.32 14.51 -17.79
N TRP A 361 -6.01 15.64 -17.83
CA TRP A 361 -5.44 16.96 -17.61
C TRP A 361 -5.98 17.54 -16.29
N CYS A 362 -5.09 18.09 -15.46
CA CYS A 362 -5.45 18.73 -14.20
C CYS A 362 -5.35 20.25 -14.33
N GLY A 363 -6.41 20.95 -13.94
CA GLY A 363 -6.48 22.42 -13.94
C GLY A 363 -5.55 23.09 -12.94
N TRP A 364 -4.88 22.34 -12.04
CA TRP A 364 -3.91 22.86 -11.07
C TRP A 364 -2.76 23.67 -11.75
N GLY A 365 -2.53 23.50 -13.03
CA GLY A 365 -1.62 24.36 -13.77
C GLY A 365 -1.93 25.85 -13.67
N TYR A 366 -3.20 26.22 -13.50
CA TYR A 366 -3.66 27.60 -13.27
C TYR A 366 -3.69 28.03 -11.80
N GLU A 367 -3.35 27.15 -10.88
CA GLU A 367 -3.34 27.36 -9.42
C GLU A 367 -4.71 27.84 -8.87
N LEU A 368 -4.71 28.37 -7.63
CA LEU A 368 -5.92 28.74 -6.87
C LEU A 368 -6.79 29.85 -7.53
N LYS A 369 -6.20 30.69 -8.37
CA LYS A 369 -6.87 31.90 -8.90
C LYS A 369 -7.32 31.75 -10.36
N PHE A 370 -7.54 30.53 -10.83
CA PHE A 370 -8.02 30.28 -12.18
C PHE A 370 -9.34 31.00 -12.48
N THR A 371 -9.60 31.24 -13.76
CA THR A 371 -10.86 31.77 -14.25
C THR A 371 -11.61 30.75 -15.12
N PRO A 372 -12.94 30.83 -15.25
CA PRO A 372 -13.67 29.99 -16.19
C PRO A 372 -13.16 30.09 -17.63
N ALA A 373 -12.72 31.30 -18.03
CA ALA A 373 -12.18 31.52 -19.37
C ALA A 373 -10.86 30.76 -19.61
N GLN A 374 -9.98 30.68 -18.61
CA GLN A 374 -8.74 29.89 -18.68
C GLN A 374 -9.04 28.38 -18.81
N MET A 375 -9.93 27.87 -17.95
CA MET A 375 -10.35 26.46 -18.00
C MET A 375 -10.95 26.12 -19.37
N ILE A 376 -11.97 26.86 -19.80
CA ILE A 376 -12.67 26.62 -21.07
C ILE A 376 -11.74 26.86 -22.27
N GLY A 377 -10.87 27.88 -22.21
CA GLY A 377 -9.90 28.17 -23.26
C GLY A 377 -8.89 27.06 -23.54
N THR A 378 -8.66 26.16 -22.58
CA THR A 378 -7.75 25.00 -22.75
C THR A 378 -8.38 23.86 -23.56
N ILE A 379 -9.72 23.79 -23.66
CA ILE A 379 -10.47 22.69 -24.31
C ILE A 379 -9.94 22.33 -25.71
N PRO A 380 -9.73 23.27 -26.65
CA PRO A 380 -9.25 22.92 -28.00
C PRO A 380 -7.92 22.17 -27.98
N LYS A 381 -7.02 22.53 -27.02
CA LYS A 381 -5.73 21.85 -26.88
C LYS A 381 -5.87 20.46 -26.31
N LEU A 382 -6.79 20.25 -25.36
CA LEU A 382 -7.07 18.92 -24.80
C LEU A 382 -7.58 17.97 -25.88
N GLN A 383 -8.50 18.44 -26.73
CA GLN A 383 -9.02 17.67 -27.86
C GLN A 383 -7.90 17.36 -28.89
N GLU A 384 -7.06 18.35 -29.23
CA GLU A 384 -5.92 18.18 -30.15
C GLU A 384 -4.92 17.14 -29.63
N LEU A 385 -4.66 17.12 -28.33
CA LEU A 385 -3.76 16.16 -27.69
C LEU A 385 -4.42 14.78 -27.46
N GLY A 386 -5.72 14.65 -27.61
CA GLY A 386 -6.45 13.40 -27.38
C GLY A 386 -6.65 13.04 -25.90
N LEU A 387 -6.65 14.05 -25.02
CA LEU A 387 -7.00 13.89 -23.60
C LEU A 387 -8.51 13.74 -23.45
N LYS A 388 -8.96 12.97 -22.47
CA LYS A 388 -10.38 12.64 -22.27
C LYS A 388 -10.93 13.07 -20.91
N TRP A 389 -10.09 13.07 -19.89
CA TRP A 389 -10.44 13.50 -18.55
C TRP A 389 -9.82 14.82 -18.19
N THR A 390 -10.53 15.56 -17.34
CA THR A 390 -10.05 16.80 -16.77
C THR A 390 -10.36 16.84 -15.28
N THR A 391 -9.62 17.64 -14.53
CA THR A 391 -9.87 17.87 -13.11
C THR A 391 -10.01 19.37 -12.88
N LEU A 392 -11.16 19.80 -12.33
CA LEU A 392 -11.29 21.11 -11.71
C LEU A 392 -10.63 21.01 -10.33
N ASP A 393 -9.39 21.48 -10.23
CA ASP A 393 -8.56 21.36 -9.03
C ASP A 393 -8.85 22.47 -8.00
N ALA A 394 -8.09 22.57 -6.92
CA ALA A 394 -8.27 23.52 -5.80
C ALA A 394 -8.44 24.97 -6.27
N GLY A 395 -9.09 25.81 -5.43
CA GLY A 395 -9.34 27.22 -5.69
C GLY A 395 -10.73 27.54 -6.23
N TRP A 396 -11.60 26.56 -6.43
CA TRP A 396 -13.00 26.78 -6.85
C TRP A 396 -13.93 27.14 -5.67
N PHE A 397 -13.61 26.70 -4.47
CA PHE A 397 -14.42 26.82 -3.25
C PHE A 397 -14.08 28.09 -2.44
N ASP A 398 -14.97 28.49 -1.56
CA ASP A 398 -14.79 29.61 -0.62
C ASP A 398 -14.30 29.16 0.76
N VAL A 399 -14.92 28.11 1.31
CA VAL A 399 -14.63 27.58 2.66
C VAL A 399 -14.61 26.06 2.62
N ARG A 400 -13.57 25.45 3.21
CA ARG A 400 -13.53 24.00 3.39
C ARG A 400 -14.53 23.55 4.44
N GLY A 401 -15.28 22.53 4.12
CA GLY A 401 -16.41 22.06 4.92
C GLY A 401 -17.72 22.36 4.21
N ASP A 402 -18.03 23.60 3.89
CA ASP A 402 -19.25 23.98 3.16
C ASP A 402 -19.18 23.60 1.67
N TRP A 403 -17.97 23.66 1.11
CA TRP A 403 -17.71 23.28 -0.28
C TRP A 403 -18.66 23.98 -1.26
N LEU A 404 -18.82 25.29 -1.08
CA LEU A 404 -19.54 26.18 -1.98
C LEU A 404 -18.56 26.95 -2.86
N PRO A 405 -18.93 27.30 -4.11
CA PRO A 405 -18.06 28.07 -4.98
C PRO A 405 -17.74 29.45 -4.43
N ARG A 406 -16.47 29.86 -4.55
CA ARG A 406 -16.02 31.20 -4.16
C ARG A 406 -16.78 32.30 -4.86
N ALA A 407 -16.82 33.48 -4.25
CA ALA A 407 -17.36 34.68 -4.85
C ALA A 407 -16.68 34.97 -6.21
N GLY A 408 -17.44 35.37 -7.21
CA GLY A 408 -16.97 35.60 -8.56
C GLY A 408 -16.91 34.35 -9.49
N LEU A 409 -16.97 33.15 -8.93
CA LEU A 409 -17.22 31.92 -9.70
C LEU A 409 -18.71 31.55 -9.62
N GLY A 410 -19.24 31.34 -8.44
CA GLY A 410 -20.62 30.94 -8.19
C GLY A 410 -20.96 29.58 -8.78
N VAL A 411 -22.18 29.09 -8.52
CA VAL A 411 -22.67 27.82 -9.06
C VAL A 411 -22.81 27.89 -10.59
N ASP A 412 -23.26 29.02 -11.13
CA ASP A 412 -23.39 29.21 -12.59
C ASP A 412 -22.04 29.15 -13.30
N GLY A 413 -20.98 29.66 -12.67
CA GLY A 413 -19.61 29.57 -13.20
C GLY A 413 -19.09 28.14 -13.21
N ILE A 414 -19.38 27.36 -12.16
CA ILE A 414 -19.07 25.91 -12.10
C ILE A 414 -19.81 25.19 -13.22
N LYS A 415 -21.12 25.33 -13.32
CA LYS A 415 -21.94 24.68 -14.35
C LYS A 415 -21.49 25.05 -15.76
N LYS A 416 -21.16 26.34 -16.00
CA LYS A 416 -20.62 26.77 -17.29
C LYS A 416 -19.32 26.05 -17.67
N ILE A 417 -18.44 25.79 -16.71
CA ILE A 417 -17.22 25.02 -16.96
C ILE A 417 -17.60 23.58 -17.30
N VAL A 418 -18.40 22.90 -16.48
CA VAL A 418 -18.82 21.50 -16.68
C VAL A 418 -19.49 21.34 -18.05
N ASP A 419 -20.48 22.19 -18.39
CA ASP A 419 -21.21 22.14 -19.65
C ASP A 419 -20.28 22.33 -20.86
N ALA A 420 -19.28 23.22 -20.76
CA ALA A 420 -18.31 23.46 -21.84
C ALA A 420 -17.44 22.21 -22.09
N PHE A 421 -16.97 21.55 -21.01
CA PHE A 421 -16.20 20.31 -21.14
C PHE A 421 -17.05 19.18 -21.71
N HIS A 422 -18.29 18.99 -21.23
CA HIS A 422 -19.21 17.99 -21.76
C HIS A 422 -19.55 18.23 -23.22
N SER A 423 -19.82 19.49 -23.61
CA SER A 423 -20.08 19.86 -25.01
C SER A 423 -18.91 19.56 -25.94
N ALA A 424 -17.70 19.52 -25.39
CA ALA A 424 -16.48 19.15 -26.11
C ALA A 424 -16.18 17.63 -26.09
N GLY A 425 -17.06 16.81 -25.48
CA GLY A 425 -16.87 15.37 -25.31
C GLY A 425 -15.80 14.99 -24.28
N LEU A 426 -15.52 15.88 -23.34
CA LEU A 426 -14.56 15.67 -22.25
C LEU A 426 -15.32 15.42 -20.94
N ARG A 427 -14.74 14.62 -20.06
CA ARG A 427 -15.23 14.35 -18.70
C ARG A 427 -14.49 15.23 -17.71
N ILE A 428 -15.12 15.54 -16.56
CA ILE A 428 -14.54 16.43 -15.55
C ILE A 428 -14.79 15.94 -14.13
N THR A 429 -13.71 15.81 -13.34
CA THR A 429 -13.75 15.53 -11.91
C THR A 429 -13.60 16.79 -11.08
N LEU A 430 -14.13 16.77 -9.85
CA LEU A 430 -14.00 17.85 -8.89
C LEU A 430 -12.99 17.48 -7.80
N TRP A 431 -12.02 18.35 -7.56
CA TRP A 431 -11.08 18.25 -6.43
C TRP A 431 -11.72 18.74 -5.13
N TRP A 432 -11.58 18.01 -4.05
CA TRP A 432 -11.92 18.45 -2.70
C TRP A 432 -11.31 17.51 -1.65
N ILE A 433 -11.36 17.93 -0.35
CA ILE A 433 -10.80 17.15 0.77
C ILE A 433 -11.95 16.72 1.69
N PRO A 434 -12.23 15.41 1.80
CA PRO A 434 -13.23 14.91 2.75
C PRO A 434 -12.80 15.13 4.21
N ILE A 435 -13.78 15.16 5.11
CA ILE A 435 -13.63 15.15 6.57
C ILE A 435 -13.17 16.50 7.15
N VAL A 436 -12.27 17.23 6.51
CA VAL A 436 -11.72 18.48 7.02
C VAL A 436 -12.69 19.66 6.90
N VAL A 437 -12.62 20.57 7.87
CA VAL A 437 -13.41 21.81 7.90
C VAL A 437 -12.58 22.97 8.43
N GLU A 438 -12.90 24.19 7.99
CA GLU A 438 -12.40 25.42 8.54
C GLU A 438 -13.24 25.83 9.77
N ASP A 439 -12.59 25.99 10.91
CA ASP A 439 -13.24 26.33 12.18
C ASP A 439 -12.90 27.74 12.70
N GLY A 440 -12.39 28.60 11.84
CA GLY A 440 -11.98 29.97 12.18
C GLY A 440 -10.61 30.03 12.85
N GLN A 441 -9.88 28.94 13.00
CA GLN A 441 -8.58 28.89 13.65
C GLN A 441 -7.52 28.36 12.71
N GLY A 442 -6.38 29.06 12.61
CA GLY A 442 -5.26 28.67 11.77
C GLY A 442 -5.13 29.51 10.52
N ILE A 443 -4.16 29.14 9.69
CA ILE A 443 -3.80 29.83 8.45
C ILE A 443 -3.70 28.79 7.33
N ASP A 444 -4.31 29.09 6.19
CA ASP A 444 -4.22 28.25 5.00
C ASP A 444 -2.78 28.17 4.49
N MET A 445 -2.28 26.96 4.33
CA MET A 445 -0.91 26.72 3.83
C MET A 445 -0.73 27.08 2.36
N LEU A 446 -1.82 27.13 1.55
CA LEU A 446 -1.73 27.33 0.11
C LEU A 446 -1.65 28.81 -0.29
N ASP A 447 -2.36 29.69 0.41
CA ASP A 447 -2.42 31.11 0.08
C ASP A 447 -2.26 32.06 1.28
N ASN A 448 -1.95 31.53 2.46
CA ASN A 448 -1.59 32.29 3.68
C ASN A 448 -2.72 33.17 4.23
N HIS A 449 -4.00 32.83 3.97
CA HIS A 449 -5.11 33.56 4.60
C HIS A 449 -5.59 32.86 5.88
N PRO A 450 -6.15 33.60 6.85
CA PRO A 450 -6.79 33.01 8.03
C PRO A 450 -7.97 32.13 7.63
N TYR A 451 -8.08 30.93 8.23
CA TYR A 451 -9.25 30.09 8.02
C TYR A 451 -10.53 30.80 8.44
N LYS A 452 -11.57 30.64 7.64
CA LYS A 452 -12.91 31.10 7.93
C LYS A 452 -13.61 30.12 8.87
N LEU A 453 -14.74 30.51 9.40
CA LEU A 453 -15.61 29.60 10.13
C LEU A 453 -16.68 29.08 9.15
N ALA A 454 -16.64 27.81 8.83
CA ALA A 454 -17.60 27.14 7.94
C ALA A 454 -19.02 27.19 8.52
N ASP A 455 -20.04 27.30 7.66
CA ASP A 455 -21.43 27.34 8.11
C ASP A 455 -21.84 25.99 8.73
N VAL A 456 -21.36 24.87 8.19
CA VAL A 456 -21.59 23.54 8.80
C VAL A 456 -21.05 23.47 10.24
N VAL A 457 -19.96 24.16 10.56
CA VAL A 457 -19.42 24.20 11.93
C VAL A 457 -20.24 25.12 12.85
N LYS A 458 -20.79 26.22 12.32
CA LYS A 458 -21.71 27.11 13.07
C LYS A 458 -23.01 26.40 13.43
N GLU A 459 -23.56 25.66 12.47
CA GLU A 459 -24.83 24.95 12.61
C GLU A 459 -24.69 23.68 13.46
N HIS A 460 -23.56 22.97 13.32
CA HIS A 460 -23.28 21.68 13.95
C HIS A 460 -21.91 21.65 14.64
N PRO A 461 -21.65 22.48 15.65
CA PRO A 461 -20.38 22.46 16.38
C PRO A 461 -20.15 21.14 17.13
N ASP A 462 -21.22 20.40 17.39
CA ASP A 462 -21.20 19.08 18.02
C ASP A 462 -20.69 17.97 17.10
N TRP A 463 -20.56 18.17 15.79
CA TRP A 463 -20.00 17.18 14.85
C TRP A 463 -18.46 17.16 14.85
N LEU A 464 -17.82 18.17 15.46
CA LEU A 464 -16.37 18.28 15.47
C LEU A 464 -15.72 17.20 16.34
N MET A 465 -14.61 16.64 15.87
CA MET A 465 -13.73 15.83 16.70
C MET A 465 -13.03 16.71 17.74
N LEU A 466 -12.95 16.22 18.99
CA LEU A 466 -12.20 16.85 20.07
C LEU A 466 -10.99 15.99 20.45
N ASP A 467 -9.90 16.65 20.84
CA ASP A 467 -8.73 16.00 21.42
C ASP A 467 -8.93 15.69 22.92
N LYS A 468 -7.92 15.12 23.59
CA LYS A 468 -7.93 14.78 25.02
C LYS A 468 -8.17 16.01 25.92
N ASP A 469 -7.80 17.20 25.46
CA ASP A 469 -7.95 18.46 26.20
C ASP A 469 -9.31 19.14 25.95
N GLY A 470 -10.17 18.55 25.12
CA GLY A 470 -11.47 19.10 24.72
C GLY A 470 -11.38 20.22 23.69
N LYS A 471 -10.23 20.40 23.03
CA LYS A 471 -10.05 21.31 21.89
C LYS A 471 -10.39 20.62 20.59
N HIS A 472 -10.65 21.40 19.53
CA HIS A 472 -10.85 20.80 18.19
C HIS A 472 -9.61 20.01 17.78
N ALA A 473 -9.78 18.72 17.50
CA ALA A 473 -8.71 17.87 17.01
C ALA A 473 -8.25 18.36 15.64
N ARG A 474 -6.93 18.45 15.45
CA ARG A 474 -6.33 18.97 14.22
C ARG A 474 -5.99 17.85 13.24
N MET A 475 -6.24 18.13 11.99
CA MET A 475 -5.93 17.29 10.85
C MET A 475 -4.90 17.96 9.93
N THR A 476 -4.81 17.50 8.70
CA THR A 476 -3.91 18.06 7.68
C THR A 476 -4.04 19.58 7.60
N ALA A 477 -2.92 20.27 7.41
CA ALA A 477 -2.84 21.73 7.31
C ALA A 477 -3.42 22.48 8.53
N GLY A 478 -3.55 21.83 9.69
CA GLY A 478 -4.12 22.44 10.91
C GLY A 478 -5.65 22.63 10.88
N LEU A 479 -6.34 22.08 9.89
CA LEU A 479 -7.80 22.09 9.79
C LEU A 479 -8.45 21.27 10.92
N ALA A 480 -9.67 21.60 11.30
CA ALA A 480 -10.49 20.75 12.14
C ALA A 480 -11.13 19.62 11.32
N GLY A 481 -11.77 18.65 11.96
CA GLY A 481 -12.44 17.55 11.28
C GLY A 481 -13.81 17.25 11.82
N LEU A 482 -14.75 16.91 10.91
CA LEU A 482 -16.04 16.32 11.27
C LEU A 482 -15.82 14.84 11.59
N CYS A 483 -16.48 14.33 12.64
CA CYS A 483 -16.25 12.96 13.09
C CYS A 483 -16.89 11.93 12.15
N PRO A 484 -16.10 11.04 11.48
CA PRO A 484 -16.64 10.07 10.54
C PRO A 484 -17.56 9.02 11.15
N ALA A 485 -17.49 8.82 12.49
CA ALA A 485 -18.33 7.86 13.20
C ALA A 485 -19.72 8.42 13.56
N VAL A 486 -20.00 9.70 13.27
CA VAL A 486 -21.30 10.34 13.50
C VAL A 486 -22.17 10.14 12.26
N SER A 487 -23.37 9.55 12.44
CA SER A 487 -24.27 9.21 11.34
C SER A 487 -24.75 10.43 10.53
N GLU A 488 -24.96 11.56 11.18
CA GLU A 488 -25.37 12.83 10.57
C GLU A 488 -24.23 13.38 9.68
N VAL A 489 -22.98 13.24 10.12
CA VAL A 489 -21.81 13.59 9.31
C VAL A 489 -21.74 12.69 8.06
N GLN A 490 -22.02 11.39 8.20
CA GLN A 490 -22.05 10.47 7.07
C GLN A 490 -23.15 10.88 6.05
N GLU A 491 -24.33 11.29 6.52
CA GLU A 491 -25.39 11.76 5.63
C GLU A 491 -25.02 13.10 4.97
N TYR A 492 -24.35 14.01 5.69
CA TYR A 492 -23.84 15.26 5.14
C TYR A 492 -22.93 15.00 3.91
N TYR A 493 -22.00 14.05 4.00
CA TYR A 493 -21.14 13.67 2.87
C TYR A 493 -21.90 13.02 1.72
N ARG A 494 -22.98 12.32 2.00
CA ARG A 494 -23.88 11.81 0.96
C ARG A 494 -24.54 12.95 0.18
N GLU A 495 -25.05 13.95 0.87
CA GLU A 495 -25.67 15.13 0.25
C GLU A 495 -24.66 15.99 -0.52
N LEU A 496 -23.43 16.19 0.02
CA LEU A 496 -22.35 16.83 -0.73
C LEU A 496 -22.05 16.10 -2.04
N THR A 497 -21.97 14.78 -1.99
CA THR A 497 -21.71 13.97 -3.18
C THR A 497 -22.83 14.11 -4.22
N LYS A 498 -24.10 14.08 -3.81
CA LYS A 498 -25.23 14.30 -4.70
C LYS A 498 -25.15 15.69 -5.34
N ARG A 499 -24.87 16.74 -4.56
CA ARG A 499 -24.71 18.10 -5.06
C ARG A 499 -23.65 18.18 -6.16
N PHE A 500 -22.48 17.55 -5.99
CA PHE A 500 -21.42 17.60 -6.98
C PHE A 500 -21.74 16.80 -8.24
N ILE A 501 -22.28 15.61 -8.09
CA ILE A 501 -22.51 14.70 -9.21
C ILE A 501 -23.83 14.98 -9.94
N SER A 502 -24.93 15.14 -9.20
CA SER A 502 -26.24 15.37 -9.80
C SER A 502 -26.50 16.83 -10.13
N ASP A 503 -26.30 17.74 -9.14
CA ASP A 503 -26.75 19.12 -9.31
C ASP A 503 -25.78 19.95 -10.14
N TRP A 504 -24.46 19.69 -10.00
CA TRP A 504 -23.42 20.40 -10.75
C TRP A 504 -22.90 19.64 -11.97
N GLY A 505 -23.17 18.33 -12.07
CA GLY A 505 -22.92 17.53 -13.25
C GLY A 505 -21.54 16.91 -13.37
N PHE A 506 -20.66 17.00 -12.35
CA PHE A 506 -19.33 16.37 -12.40
C PHE A 506 -19.40 14.87 -12.66
N ASP A 507 -18.33 14.31 -13.26
CA ASP A 507 -18.21 12.90 -13.61
C ASP A 507 -17.41 12.10 -12.60
N GLY A 508 -17.07 12.69 -11.47
CA GLY A 508 -16.32 12.05 -10.40
C GLY A 508 -15.58 13.02 -9.51
N HIS A 509 -14.65 12.47 -8.72
CA HIS A 509 -13.91 13.20 -7.70
C HIS A 509 -12.41 13.00 -7.80
N LYS A 510 -11.63 14.03 -7.43
CA LYS A 510 -10.26 13.91 -6.96
C LYS A 510 -10.24 14.24 -5.47
N LEU A 511 -10.25 13.20 -4.63
CA LEU A 511 -10.17 13.33 -3.18
C LEU A 511 -8.70 13.48 -2.78
N ASP A 512 -8.38 14.58 -2.11
CA ASP A 512 -7.00 14.90 -1.77
C ASP A 512 -6.72 14.83 -0.27
N PHE A 513 -5.43 14.86 0.11
CA PHE A 513 -4.96 14.77 1.50
C PHE A 513 -5.61 13.60 2.26
N ALA A 514 -5.79 12.47 1.59
CA ALA A 514 -6.44 11.27 2.11
C ALA A 514 -5.52 10.53 3.11
N PHE A 515 -5.13 11.18 4.21
CA PHE A 515 -4.22 10.64 5.24
C PHE A 515 -4.97 9.78 6.25
N THR A 516 -5.04 10.21 7.50
CA THR A 516 -5.80 9.52 8.54
C THR A 516 -6.55 10.51 9.41
N VAL A 517 -7.40 10.01 10.29
CA VAL A 517 -8.24 10.79 11.22
C VAL A 517 -7.74 10.56 12.64
N PRO A 518 -7.66 11.61 13.47
CA PRO A 518 -7.27 11.47 14.88
C PRO A 518 -8.36 10.76 15.70
N PRO A 519 -8.00 10.19 16.87
CA PRO A 519 -8.97 9.78 17.87
C PRO A 519 -9.88 10.93 18.30
N CYS A 520 -11.16 10.63 18.55
CA CYS A 520 -12.17 11.60 18.95
C CYS A 520 -12.62 11.42 20.40
N TYR A 521 -12.38 12.41 21.24
CA TYR A 521 -12.76 12.44 22.65
C TYR A 521 -14.03 13.28 22.90
N ASN A 522 -14.83 13.58 21.87
CA ASN A 522 -16.06 14.36 22.03
C ASN A 522 -17.12 13.52 22.77
N PRO A 523 -17.53 13.90 24.00
CA PRO A 523 -18.46 13.11 24.80
C PRO A 523 -19.88 13.06 24.21
N LYS A 524 -20.23 13.99 23.30
CA LYS A 524 -21.52 14.02 22.64
C LYS A 524 -21.70 12.93 21.57
N HIS A 525 -20.60 12.34 21.09
CA HIS A 525 -20.64 11.34 20.05
C HIS A 525 -20.94 9.91 20.57
N HIS A 526 -20.89 9.70 21.89
CA HIS A 526 -21.15 8.42 22.54
C HIS A 526 -20.33 7.25 21.94
N HIS A 527 -19.08 7.51 21.54
CA HIS A 527 -18.17 6.49 21.03
C HIS A 527 -17.88 5.43 22.11
N LYS A 528 -17.74 4.18 21.69
CA LYS A 528 -17.28 3.10 22.58
C LYS A 528 -15.78 3.27 22.90
N SER A 529 -15.04 3.80 21.95
CA SER A 529 -13.62 4.11 22.05
C SER A 529 -13.32 5.42 21.31
N PRO A 530 -12.37 6.24 21.76
CA PRO A 530 -11.91 7.40 20.98
C PRO A 530 -11.43 7.04 19.58
N TYR A 531 -10.99 5.81 19.36
CA TYR A 531 -10.50 5.31 18.07
C TYR A 531 -11.61 4.98 17.07
N ASP A 532 -12.89 5.02 17.47
CA ASP A 532 -14.02 4.79 16.56
C ASP A 532 -14.00 5.79 15.39
N SER A 533 -13.52 7.03 15.59
CA SER A 533 -13.35 8.02 14.51
C SER A 533 -12.33 7.54 13.47
N THR A 534 -11.18 7.06 13.90
CA THR A 534 -10.12 6.55 13.00
C THR A 534 -10.62 5.33 12.21
N GLN A 535 -11.31 4.41 12.88
CA GLN A 535 -11.86 3.20 12.26
C GLN A 535 -12.99 3.51 11.27
N ALA A 536 -13.80 4.53 11.54
CA ALA A 536 -14.90 4.96 10.69
C ALA A 536 -14.48 5.80 9.47
N MET A 537 -13.21 6.16 9.34
CA MET A 537 -12.72 6.94 8.19
C MET A 537 -13.17 6.33 6.85
N GLY A 538 -13.07 5.01 6.72
CA GLY A 538 -13.45 4.28 5.52
C GLY A 538 -14.92 4.45 5.14
N GLU A 539 -15.83 4.68 6.10
CA GLU A 539 -17.27 4.87 5.82
C GLU A 539 -17.55 6.13 5.02
N ILE A 540 -16.79 7.22 5.24
CA ILE A 540 -16.95 8.45 4.44
C ILE A 540 -16.54 8.19 2.99
N TYR A 541 -15.40 7.54 2.73
CA TYR A 541 -14.95 7.21 1.38
C TYR A 541 -15.90 6.23 0.69
N LYS A 542 -16.43 5.25 1.43
CA LYS A 542 -17.46 4.32 0.96
C LYS A 542 -18.73 5.03 0.53
N ILE A 543 -19.22 5.98 1.33
CA ILE A 543 -20.41 6.77 1.02
C ILE A 543 -20.19 7.59 -0.24
N ILE A 544 -19.08 8.30 -0.36
CA ILE A 544 -18.73 9.07 -1.55
C ILE A 544 -18.69 8.17 -2.77
N PHE A 545 -17.91 7.08 -2.72
CA PHE A 545 -17.75 6.12 -3.82
C PHE A 545 -19.09 5.50 -4.26
N GLN A 546 -19.86 4.95 -3.31
CA GLN A 546 -21.11 4.26 -3.64
C GLN A 546 -22.18 5.22 -4.13
N THR A 547 -22.30 6.41 -3.55
CA THR A 547 -23.26 7.43 -4.01
C THR A 547 -22.89 7.91 -5.41
N THR A 548 -21.63 8.14 -5.69
CA THR A 548 -21.12 8.56 -7.01
C THR A 548 -21.43 7.49 -8.07
N ARG A 549 -21.11 6.23 -7.79
CA ARG A 549 -21.35 5.11 -8.70
C ARG A 549 -22.85 4.84 -8.93
N ALA A 550 -23.69 5.04 -7.92
CA ALA A 550 -25.13 4.90 -8.05
C ALA A 550 -25.75 5.98 -8.96
N LEU A 551 -25.19 7.19 -8.95
CA LEU A 551 -25.65 8.32 -9.79
C LEU A 551 -25.04 8.29 -11.20
N LYS A 552 -23.76 7.93 -11.32
CA LYS A 552 -23.03 7.83 -12.58
C LYS A 552 -22.15 6.56 -12.57
N PRO A 553 -22.59 5.44 -13.15
CA PRO A 553 -21.85 4.16 -13.12
C PRO A 553 -20.43 4.20 -13.71
N GLU A 554 -20.17 5.08 -14.68
CA GLU A 554 -18.85 5.27 -15.30
C GLU A 554 -18.04 6.45 -14.70
N SER A 555 -18.43 6.91 -13.51
CA SER A 555 -17.69 7.94 -12.78
C SER A 555 -16.31 7.46 -12.35
N VAL A 556 -15.41 8.40 -12.08
CA VAL A 556 -14.06 8.12 -11.56
C VAL A 556 -13.87 8.79 -10.20
N THR A 557 -13.67 7.98 -9.17
CA THR A 557 -13.25 8.45 -7.84
C THR A 557 -11.77 8.21 -7.70
N GLN A 558 -10.99 9.29 -7.74
CA GLN A 558 -9.56 9.29 -7.45
C GLN A 558 -9.34 9.58 -5.97
N SER A 559 -8.35 8.92 -5.33
CA SER A 559 -7.87 9.27 -3.99
C SER A 559 -6.37 9.54 -4.02
N CYS A 560 -6.00 10.74 -3.58
CA CYS A 560 -4.62 11.23 -3.55
C CYS A 560 -4.09 11.27 -2.12
N PRO A 561 -3.11 10.46 -1.76
CA PRO A 561 -2.46 10.52 -0.45
C PRO A 561 -1.38 11.62 -0.37
N CYS A 562 -1.32 12.52 -1.32
CA CYS A 562 -0.51 13.75 -1.34
C CYS A 562 0.90 13.57 -0.73
N GLY A 563 1.82 13.09 -1.54
CA GLY A 563 3.23 12.87 -1.14
C GLY A 563 3.52 11.64 -0.27
N THR A 564 2.50 10.80 0.01
CA THR A 564 2.61 9.66 0.93
C THR A 564 2.07 8.35 0.33
N PRO A 565 2.17 7.17 0.99
CA PRO A 565 1.48 5.96 0.58
C PRO A 565 -0.04 6.03 0.88
N PRO A 566 -0.84 5.13 0.30
CA PRO A 566 -2.28 5.07 0.56
C PRO A 566 -2.58 4.72 2.03
N ASN A 567 -3.76 5.13 2.51
CA ASN A 567 -4.31 4.60 3.74
C ASN A 567 -5.21 3.39 3.44
N MET A 568 -5.08 2.31 4.21
CA MET A 568 -5.86 1.09 4.03
C MET A 568 -7.37 1.34 4.05
N ALA A 569 -7.84 2.32 4.81
CA ALA A 569 -9.26 2.58 5.03
C ALA A 569 -10.06 2.88 3.75
N TRP A 570 -9.44 3.50 2.74
CA TRP A 570 -10.14 3.92 1.54
C TRP A 570 -9.82 3.11 0.28
N LEU A 571 -8.83 2.19 0.33
CA LEU A 571 -8.46 1.36 -0.83
C LEU A 571 -9.64 0.61 -1.47
N PRO A 572 -10.64 0.08 -0.72
CA PRO A 572 -11.80 -0.59 -1.31
C PRO A 572 -12.82 0.36 -1.95
N PHE A 573 -12.60 1.68 -1.88
CA PHE A 573 -13.59 2.70 -2.24
C PHE A 573 -13.04 3.74 -3.21
N ILE A 574 -12.18 3.30 -4.14
CA ILE A 574 -11.62 4.14 -5.21
C ILE A 574 -11.67 3.39 -6.54
N ASP A 575 -11.72 4.14 -7.63
CA ASP A 575 -11.59 3.65 -9.00
C ASP A 575 -10.16 3.79 -9.50
N GLN A 576 -9.52 4.89 -9.12
CA GLN A 576 -8.19 5.25 -9.58
C GLN A 576 -7.34 5.74 -8.40
N ALA A 577 -6.26 5.01 -8.13
CA ALA A 577 -5.25 5.44 -7.18
C ALA A 577 -4.35 6.51 -7.80
N VAL A 578 -3.82 7.43 -6.98
CA VAL A 578 -2.90 8.46 -7.42
C VAL A 578 -1.53 8.22 -6.76
N THR A 579 -0.44 8.31 -7.54
CA THR A 579 0.91 8.19 -6.97
C THR A 579 1.24 9.30 -5.97
N GLY A 580 0.49 10.39 -6.00
CA GLY A 580 0.41 11.42 -4.97
C GLY A 580 1.70 12.25 -4.83
N ASP A 581 1.80 13.37 -5.52
CA ASP A 581 2.91 14.32 -5.46
C ASP A 581 4.30 13.66 -5.34
N PRO A 582 4.71 12.81 -6.28
CA PRO A 582 6.00 12.14 -6.21
C PRO A 582 7.13 13.16 -6.31
N VAL A 583 8.18 12.96 -5.53
CA VAL A 583 9.36 13.85 -5.57
C VAL A 583 10.34 13.49 -6.68
N GLY A 584 10.03 12.51 -7.52
CA GLY A 584 10.83 12.10 -8.66
C GLY A 584 10.32 10.84 -9.35
N SER A 585 10.92 10.52 -10.48
CA SER A 585 10.55 9.40 -11.35
C SER A 585 10.60 8.04 -10.67
N VAL A 586 11.57 7.83 -9.77
CA VAL A 586 11.70 6.57 -9.02
C VAL A 586 10.48 6.34 -8.14
N GLN A 587 10.01 7.36 -7.42
CA GLN A 587 8.80 7.23 -6.60
C GLN A 587 7.55 6.95 -7.44
N VAL A 588 7.43 7.54 -8.64
CA VAL A 588 6.31 7.23 -9.56
C VAL A 588 6.28 5.73 -9.85
N ARG A 589 7.41 5.16 -10.27
CA ARG A 589 7.51 3.74 -10.62
C ARG A 589 7.24 2.81 -9.43
N GLN A 590 7.86 3.09 -8.28
CA GLN A 590 7.66 2.33 -7.05
C GLN A 590 6.19 2.38 -6.59
N ARG A 591 5.55 3.56 -6.63
CA ARG A 591 4.16 3.71 -6.21
C ARG A 591 3.17 3.07 -7.19
N ILE A 592 3.44 3.09 -8.51
CA ILE A 592 2.65 2.31 -9.46
C ILE A 592 2.74 0.82 -9.12
N LYS A 593 3.95 0.27 -8.94
CA LYS A 593 4.16 -1.14 -8.54
C LYS A 593 3.44 -1.47 -7.22
N MET A 594 3.55 -0.61 -6.21
CA MET A 594 2.86 -0.75 -4.92
C MET A 594 1.33 -0.86 -5.09
N TYR A 595 0.72 0.03 -5.88
CA TYR A 595 -0.72 -0.02 -6.11
C TYR A 595 -1.14 -1.22 -6.96
N LYS A 596 -0.31 -1.65 -7.92
CA LYS A 596 -0.57 -2.89 -8.68
C LYS A 596 -0.56 -4.12 -7.76
N ALA A 597 0.24 -4.12 -6.70
CA ALA A 597 0.19 -5.16 -5.67
C ALA A 597 -1.09 -5.06 -4.82
N LEU A 598 -1.44 -3.87 -4.33
CA LEU A 598 -2.56 -3.66 -3.40
C LEU A 598 -3.94 -3.75 -4.05
N LEU A 599 -4.08 -3.27 -5.28
CA LEU A 599 -5.37 -3.16 -5.98
C LEU A 599 -5.53 -4.17 -7.13
N GLY A 600 -4.49 -4.97 -7.37
CA GLY A 600 -4.44 -5.95 -8.44
C GLY A 600 -3.72 -5.47 -9.71
N PRO A 601 -3.27 -6.40 -10.55
CA PRO A 601 -2.39 -6.11 -11.69
C PRO A 601 -3.03 -5.21 -12.74
N TYR A 602 -4.35 -5.19 -12.84
CA TYR A 602 -5.13 -4.34 -13.75
C TYR A 602 -5.54 -3.00 -13.13
N ALA A 603 -5.12 -2.68 -11.92
CA ALA A 603 -5.52 -1.43 -11.25
C ALA A 603 -5.21 -0.19 -12.11
N ALA A 604 -6.16 0.74 -12.17
CA ALA A 604 -5.90 2.04 -12.76
C ALA A 604 -5.12 2.90 -11.75
N VAL A 605 -3.86 3.18 -12.05
CA VAL A 605 -2.96 3.96 -11.19
C VAL A 605 -2.55 5.22 -11.93
N TYR A 606 -3.13 6.34 -11.52
CA TYR A 606 -2.77 7.65 -12.05
C TYR A 606 -1.35 8.02 -11.60
N GLY A 607 -0.44 8.16 -12.56
CA GLY A 607 0.97 8.46 -12.33
C GLY A 607 1.22 9.88 -11.81
N ASP A 608 0.16 10.58 -11.41
CA ASP A 608 0.12 11.99 -11.10
C ASP A 608 0.49 12.87 -12.32
N HIS A 609 0.86 14.10 -12.11
CA HIS A 609 1.19 14.99 -13.20
C HIS A 609 2.63 14.74 -13.66
N VAL A 610 2.84 14.54 -14.96
CA VAL A 610 4.18 14.35 -15.51
C VAL A 610 5.12 15.51 -15.18
N GLU A 611 4.59 16.69 -14.89
CA GLU A 611 5.32 17.87 -14.43
C GLU A 611 5.90 17.71 -13.00
N LEU A 612 5.49 16.70 -12.26
CA LEU A 612 6.09 16.34 -10.96
C LEU A 612 7.23 15.33 -11.11
N THR A 613 7.33 14.65 -12.25
CA THR A 613 8.38 13.66 -12.49
C THR A 613 9.69 14.31 -12.91
N LYS A 614 10.78 13.74 -12.43
CA LYS A 614 12.15 14.13 -12.78
C LYS A 614 13.03 12.93 -12.97
N ILE A 615 13.75 12.95 -14.07
CA ILE A 615 14.78 11.94 -14.35
C ILE A 615 15.88 11.97 -13.29
N SER A 616 16.25 13.16 -12.80
CA SER A 616 17.31 13.32 -11.80
C SER A 616 16.94 12.90 -10.37
N GLY A 617 15.67 12.56 -10.09
CA GLY A 617 15.20 12.24 -8.73
C GLY A 617 15.14 13.43 -7.76
N VAL A 618 15.31 14.68 -8.26
CA VAL A 618 15.25 15.91 -7.45
C VAL A 618 13.90 16.58 -7.60
N ASN A 619 13.37 17.23 -6.55
CA ASN A 619 12.06 17.88 -6.56
C ASN A 619 11.84 18.78 -7.78
N SER A 620 10.68 18.65 -8.38
CA SER A 620 10.33 19.07 -9.73
C SER A 620 10.10 20.57 -9.96
N ASN A 621 10.27 21.43 -8.98
CA ASN A 621 10.01 22.88 -9.14
C ASN A 621 11.13 23.66 -9.87
N THR A 622 11.91 23.00 -10.70
CA THR A 622 12.91 23.64 -11.56
C THR A 622 12.55 23.46 -13.04
N GLU A 623 12.78 24.45 -13.87
CA GLU A 623 12.37 24.46 -15.28
C GLU A 623 13.06 23.40 -16.16
N GLN A 624 14.13 22.75 -15.67
CA GLN A 624 15.03 21.96 -16.51
C GLN A 624 14.58 20.52 -16.80
N ASP A 625 13.84 19.86 -15.88
CA ASP A 625 13.50 18.43 -16.04
C ASP A 625 12.00 18.14 -16.10
N ILE A 626 11.18 19.14 -15.90
CA ILE A 626 9.75 19.00 -15.71
C ILE A 626 9.02 18.62 -17.01
N GLY A 627 8.10 17.65 -16.88
CA GLY A 627 7.24 17.22 -17.97
C GLY A 627 8.01 16.53 -19.10
N ARG A 628 9.12 15.84 -18.79
CA ARG A 628 9.94 15.12 -19.77
C ARG A 628 9.91 13.60 -19.59
N ASP A 629 9.76 13.13 -18.36
CA ASP A 629 9.73 11.70 -18.08
C ASP A 629 8.32 11.14 -18.11
N PHE A 630 7.88 10.78 -19.30
CA PHE A 630 6.66 10.00 -19.51
C PHE A 630 6.89 8.49 -19.34
N ALA A 631 8.11 8.03 -19.55
CA ALA A 631 8.45 6.61 -19.55
C ALA A 631 8.17 5.95 -18.20
N SER A 632 8.44 6.65 -17.10
CA SER A 632 8.17 6.15 -15.74
C SER A 632 6.69 5.87 -15.45
N THR A 633 5.78 6.60 -16.09
CA THR A 633 4.34 6.33 -16.00
C THR A 633 3.89 5.33 -17.07
N VAL A 634 4.18 5.61 -18.34
CA VAL A 634 3.69 4.82 -19.48
C VAL A 634 4.29 3.43 -19.49
N GLY A 635 5.61 3.32 -19.29
CA GLY A 635 6.33 2.04 -19.35
C GLY A 635 6.01 1.09 -18.20
N VAL A 636 5.62 1.62 -17.04
CA VAL A 636 5.27 0.82 -15.86
C VAL A 636 3.77 0.50 -15.81
N GLY A 637 2.99 0.97 -16.77
CA GLY A 637 1.55 0.72 -16.84
C GLY A 637 0.72 1.62 -15.92
N GLY A 638 1.18 2.86 -15.67
CA GLY A 638 0.40 3.90 -15.02
C GLY A 638 -0.53 4.63 -15.99
N VAL A 639 -1.54 5.32 -15.46
CA VAL A 639 -2.44 6.21 -16.20
C VAL A 639 -1.77 7.58 -16.32
N LEU A 640 -1.76 8.13 -17.54
CA LEU A 640 -1.04 9.37 -17.83
C LEU A 640 -1.81 10.60 -17.36
N GLY A 641 -1.12 11.50 -16.66
CA GLY A 641 -1.62 12.79 -16.22
C GLY A 641 -0.74 13.97 -16.55
N THR A 642 -1.35 15.12 -16.73
CA THR A 642 -0.70 16.39 -17.05
C THR A 642 -1.36 17.56 -16.32
N LYS A 643 -0.68 18.71 -16.20
CA LYS A 643 -1.24 19.94 -15.61
C LYS A 643 -0.81 21.25 -16.32
N PHE A 644 -0.59 21.22 -17.62
CA PHE A 644 -0.15 22.40 -18.38
C PHE A 644 -1.18 23.53 -18.44
N THR A 645 -0.71 24.76 -18.75
CA THR A 645 -1.54 25.91 -19.10
C THR A 645 -1.42 26.25 -20.59
N TRP A 646 -2.54 26.63 -21.22
CA TRP A 646 -2.65 27.01 -22.63
C TRP A 646 -4.07 27.55 -22.94
N PRO A 647 -4.25 28.59 -23.80
CA PRO A 647 -3.23 29.47 -24.37
C PRO A 647 -2.78 30.57 -23.39
N ASP A 648 -3.50 30.72 -22.28
CA ASP A 648 -3.18 31.70 -21.24
C ASP A 648 -2.12 31.13 -20.27
N TYR A 649 -0.99 31.80 -20.21
CA TYR A 649 0.14 31.46 -19.35
C TYR A 649 0.12 32.21 -18.02
N GLY A 650 -1.08 32.47 -17.46
CA GLY A 650 -1.30 33.30 -16.29
C GLY A 650 -0.51 32.99 -15.01
N PRO A 651 -0.15 31.75 -14.65
CA PRO A 651 0.50 31.45 -13.39
C PRO A 651 1.99 31.82 -13.35
N LYS A 652 2.54 31.83 -12.12
CA LYS A 652 3.95 32.16 -11.87
C LYS A 652 4.91 31.04 -12.29
N LEU A 653 4.45 29.80 -12.36
CA LEU A 653 5.29 28.64 -12.63
C LEU A 653 5.39 28.40 -14.14
N LYS A 654 6.45 28.90 -14.76
CA LYS A 654 6.71 28.74 -16.21
C LYS A 654 6.86 27.29 -16.66
N ASN A 655 7.20 26.39 -15.74
CA ASN A 655 7.37 24.97 -16.03
C ASN A 655 6.06 24.25 -16.41
N VAL A 656 4.89 24.80 -16.05
CA VAL A 656 3.58 24.27 -16.48
C VAL A 656 3.11 24.85 -17.83
N TYR A 657 3.85 25.79 -18.42
CA TYR A 657 3.51 26.32 -19.73
C TYR A 657 3.73 25.28 -20.83
N LEU A 658 2.72 25.01 -21.64
CA LEU A 658 2.85 24.17 -22.81
C LEU A 658 3.51 24.98 -23.96
N THR A 659 4.85 25.08 -23.93
CA THR A 659 5.63 25.71 -25.00
C THR A 659 5.62 24.81 -26.23
N THR A 660 5.96 25.38 -27.39
CA THR A 660 6.02 24.66 -28.69
C THR A 660 6.93 23.42 -28.61
N GLU A 661 8.06 23.52 -27.88
CA GLU A 661 9.00 22.40 -27.72
C GLU A 661 8.41 21.28 -26.87
N LYS A 662 7.76 21.64 -25.75
CA LYS A 662 7.05 20.67 -24.89
C LYS A 662 5.88 20.04 -25.64
N GLU A 663 5.14 20.81 -26.42
CA GLU A 663 3.97 20.31 -27.14
C GLU A 663 4.31 19.17 -28.09
N ALA A 664 5.42 19.25 -28.81
CA ALA A 664 5.86 18.18 -29.72
C ALA A 664 6.16 16.86 -28.93
N LEU A 665 6.83 16.99 -27.80
CA LEU A 665 7.12 15.85 -26.91
C LEU A 665 5.82 15.25 -26.35
N TRP A 666 4.91 16.07 -25.89
CA TRP A 666 3.66 15.63 -25.29
C TRP A 666 2.72 14.98 -26.31
N LYS A 667 2.61 15.51 -27.50
CA LYS A 667 1.88 14.87 -28.62
C LYS A 667 2.38 13.44 -28.88
N LYS A 668 3.71 13.29 -28.96
CA LYS A 668 4.34 11.96 -29.12
C LYS A 668 3.89 10.99 -28.00
N TRP A 669 4.09 11.39 -26.74
CA TRP A 669 3.85 10.50 -25.62
C TRP A 669 2.36 10.22 -25.35
N ILE A 670 1.49 11.22 -25.49
CA ILE A 670 0.04 11.02 -25.36
C ILE A 670 -0.47 10.09 -26.47
N ALA A 671 0.06 10.23 -27.70
CA ALA A 671 -0.27 9.30 -28.79
C ALA A 671 0.19 7.87 -28.50
N ILE A 672 1.42 7.68 -27.99
CA ILE A 672 1.93 6.36 -27.55
C ILE A 672 1.03 5.81 -26.45
N TYR A 673 0.71 6.61 -25.43
CA TYR A 673 -0.17 6.21 -24.34
C TYR A 673 -1.54 5.75 -24.84
N ASN A 674 -2.22 6.57 -25.64
CA ASN A 674 -3.55 6.24 -26.16
C ASN A 674 -3.54 5.01 -27.08
N GLN A 675 -2.45 4.82 -27.85
CA GLN A 675 -2.30 3.64 -28.72
C GLN A 675 -2.03 2.35 -27.94
N LYS A 676 -1.10 2.39 -26.99
CA LYS A 676 -0.64 1.22 -26.24
C LYS A 676 -1.53 0.96 -25.01
N MET A 677 -1.87 2.00 -24.27
CA MET A 677 -2.67 1.98 -23.04
C MET A 677 -2.28 0.81 -22.12
N LEU A 678 -0.98 0.75 -21.79
CA LEU A 678 -0.42 -0.34 -20.97
C LEU A 678 -1.00 -0.34 -19.55
N SER A 679 -1.61 0.75 -19.11
CA SER A 679 -2.36 0.84 -17.85
C SER A 679 -3.48 -0.20 -17.72
N ARG A 680 -4.04 -0.66 -18.87
CA ARG A 680 -5.04 -1.74 -18.94
C ARG A 680 -4.44 -3.14 -18.97
N GLY A 681 -3.14 -3.25 -19.09
CA GLY A 681 -2.45 -4.55 -19.16
C GLY A 681 -2.32 -5.22 -17.80
N ASP A 682 -1.98 -6.51 -17.83
CA ASP A 682 -1.63 -7.31 -16.68
C ASP A 682 -0.20 -6.97 -16.25
N PHE A 683 -0.06 -6.27 -15.11
CA PHE A 683 1.25 -6.01 -14.54
C PHE A 683 1.87 -7.33 -14.04
N ARG A 684 3.05 -7.67 -14.59
CA ARG A 684 3.76 -8.91 -14.28
C ARG A 684 4.97 -8.59 -13.42
N ASP A 685 4.95 -9.05 -12.15
CA ASP A 685 6.09 -8.89 -11.25
C ASP A 685 7.18 -9.92 -11.55
N LEU A 686 8.06 -9.59 -12.49
CA LEU A 686 9.10 -10.49 -13.01
C LEU A 686 10.53 -10.10 -12.59
N TYR A 687 10.67 -8.93 -11.94
CA TYR A 687 11.97 -8.37 -11.59
C TYR A 687 11.97 -7.88 -10.16
N THR A 688 13.02 -8.24 -9.43
CA THR A 688 13.20 -7.87 -8.01
C THR A 688 13.83 -6.48 -7.90
N TYR A 689 13.08 -5.52 -7.36
CA TYR A 689 13.56 -4.17 -7.15
C TYR A 689 14.82 -4.15 -6.25
N GLY A 690 15.83 -3.41 -6.70
CA GLY A 690 17.10 -3.23 -5.98
C GLY A 690 18.16 -4.29 -6.29
N TYR A 691 17.80 -5.41 -6.92
CA TYR A 691 18.73 -6.50 -7.27
C TYR A 691 18.80 -6.75 -8.77
N ASP A 692 17.73 -6.63 -9.52
CA ASP A 692 17.79 -6.64 -10.99
C ASP A 692 18.30 -5.29 -11.52
N VAL A 693 19.35 -5.35 -12.35
CA VAL A 693 20.00 -4.16 -12.94
C VAL A 693 20.14 -4.36 -14.45
N PRO A 694 19.56 -3.47 -15.27
CA PRO A 694 18.86 -2.23 -14.93
C PRO A 694 17.51 -2.50 -14.26
N GLU A 695 16.97 -1.51 -13.51
CA GLU A 695 15.62 -1.56 -12.94
C GLU A 695 14.62 -1.86 -14.06
N ALA A 696 13.71 -2.83 -13.84
CA ALA A 696 12.86 -3.34 -14.89
C ALA A 696 11.42 -3.60 -14.43
N TYR A 697 10.47 -3.45 -15.36
CA TYR A 697 9.05 -3.70 -15.19
C TYR A 697 8.48 -4.39 -16.42
N ALA A 698 7.42 -5.18 -16.25
CA ALA A 698 6.76 -5.89 -17.33
C ALA A 698 5.23 -5.76 -17.25
N VAL A 699 4.61 -5.64 -18.43
CA VAL A 699 3.15 -5.64 -18.59
C VAL A 699 2.80 -6.57 -19.75
N GLU A 700 1.84 -7.46 -19.52
CA GLU A 700 1.27 -8.29 -20.58
C GLU A 700 -0.04 -7.67 -21.08
N LYS A 701 -0.16 -7.50 -22.40
CA LYS A 701 -1.37 -6.94 -22.99
C LYS A 701 -1.56 -7.42 -24.45
N ASP A 702 -2.78 -7.82 -24.77
CA ASP A 702 -3.17 -8.25 -26.11
C ASP A 702 -2.23 -9.34 -26.70
N GLY A 703 -1.78 -10.30 -25.85
CA GLY A 703 -0.89 -11.38 -26.23
C GLY A 703 0.56 -10.97 -26.50
N LYS A 704 0.94 -9.77 -26.09
CA LYS A 704 2.31 -9.25 -26.17
C LYS A 704 2.84 -8.94 -24.79
N MET A 705 4.17 -9.04 -24.65
CA MET A 705 4.88 -8.53 -23.48
C MET A 705 5.47 -7.15 -23.77
N TYR A 706 5.32 -6.27 -22.80
CA TYR A 706 5.91 -4.94 -22.81
C TYR A 706 6.86 -4.81 -21.62
N TYR A 707 8.09 -4.35 -21.89
CA TYR A 707 9.10 -4.17 -20.86
C TYR A 707 9.57 -2.72 -20.80
N ALA A 708 9.80 -2.24 -19.60
CA ALA A 708 10.43 -0.95 -19.36
C ALA A 708 11.70 -1.15 -18.52
N PHE A 709 12.83 -0.72 -19.07
CA PHE A 709 14.13 -0.75 -18.39
C PHE A 709 14.59 0.66 -18.11
N PHE A 710 15.09 0.92 -16.89
CA PHE A 710 15.57 2.24 -16.48
C PHE A 710 17.03 2.17 -16.06
N SER A 711 17.83 3.15 -16.51
CA SER A 711 19.23 3.22 -16.15
C SER A 711 19.42 3.45 -14.64
N PRO A 712 20.34 2.72 -13.98
CA PRO A 712 20.63 2.89 -12.55
C PRO A 712 21.07 4.30 -12.18
N VAL A 713 21.69 5.01 -13.12
CA VAL A 713 22.14 6.38 -12.95
C VAL A 713 21.41 7.26 -13.94
N ALA A 714 20.59 8.17 -13.43
CA ALA A 714 19.83 9.11 -14.24
C ALA A 714 20.74 9.84 -15.25
N ALA A 715 20.24 10.00 -16.48
CA ALA A 715 20.96 10.60 -17.63
C ALA A 715 22.26 9.88 -18.05
N SER A 716 22.61 8.73 -17.47
CA SER A 716 23.77 7.94 -17.90
C SER A 716 23.41 6.97 -19.03
N LYS A 717 24.43 6.59 -19.80
CA LYS A 717 24.30 5.52 -20.79
C LYS A 717 24.52 4.17 -20.13
N TRP A 718 23.50 3.32 -20.18
CA TRP A 718 23.60 1.94 -19.79
C TRP A 718 24.00 1.06 -21.00
N HIS A 719 24.81 0.04 -20.77
CA HIS A 719 25.18 -0.94 -21.76
C HIS A 719 25.32 -2.30 -21.09
N GLY A 720 24.70 -3.33 -21.65
CA GLY A 720 24.74 -4.69 -21.11
C GLY A 720 23.73 -5.61 -21.76
N THR A 721 23.55 -6.76 -21.14
CA THR A 721 22.54 -7.75 -21.55
C THR A 721 21.37 -7.69 -20.58
N ILE A 722 20.16 -7.45 -21.13
CA ILE A 722 18.89 -7.55 -20.42
C ILE A 722 18.25 -8.91 -20.68
N GLU A 723 17.43 -9.38 -19.76
CA GLU A 723 16.67 -10.61 -19.86
C GLU A 723 15.18 -10.30 -19.93
N LEU A 724 14.48 -10.82 -20.93
CA LEU A 724 13.04 -10.62 -21.16
C LEU A 724 12.27 -11.78 -20.53
N ARG A 725 12.00 -11.68 -19.22
CA ARG A 725 11.37 -12.75 -18.43
C ARG A 725 9.88 -12.91 -18.74
N GLY A 726 9.33 -14.11 -18.51
CA GLY A 726 7.90 -14.40 -18.61
C GLY A 726 7.41 -14.71 -20.02
N LEU A 727 8.30 -14.91 -21.01
CA LEU A 727 7.92 -15.32 -22.35
C LEU A 727 7.50 -16.79 -22.36
N SER A 728 6.37 -17.08 -23.00
CA SER A 728 5.95 -18.46 -23.32
C SER A 728 6.87 -19.08 -24.39
N PRO A 729 6.94 -20.42 -24.54
CA PRO A 729 7.79 -21.04 -25.52
C PRO A 729 7.58 -20.48 -26.95
N GLY A 730 8.66 -20.08 -27.62
CA GLY A 730 8.64 -19.57 -29.00
C GLY A 730 9.64 -18.46 -29.29
N LYS A 731 9.57 -17.95 -30.53
CA LYS A 731 10.40 -16.83 -31.01
C LYS A 731 9.62 -15.54 -30.98
N TYR A 732 10.31 -14.46 -30.65
CA TYR A 732 9.71 -13.16 -30.43
C TYR A 732 10.48 -12.05 -31.12
N ARG A 733 9.74 -11.15 -31.78
CA ARG A 733 10.28 -9.91 -32.32
C ARG A 733 10.31 -8.87 -31.23
N VAL A 734 11.44 -8.20 -31.07
CA VAL A 734 11.67 -7.12 -30.09
C VAL A 734 11.72 -5.77 -30.79
N THR A 735 10.85 -4.86 -30.38
CA THR A 735 10.75 -3.50 -30.93
C THR A 735 10.84 -2.49 -29.82
N ASP A 736 11.71 -1.49 -29.96
CA ASP A 736 11.68 -0.25 -29.19
C ASP A 736 10.46 0.57 -29.66
N TYR A 737 9.38 0.51 -28.88
CA TYR A 737 8.09 1.08 -29.32
C TYR A 737 8.02 2.62 -29.17
N GLU A 738 8.90 3.21 -28.38
CA GLU A 738 9.02 4.67 -28.32
C GLU A 738 9.56 5.26 -29.63
N ASN A 739 10.53 4.58 -30.22
CA ASN A 739 11.26 5.07 -31.40
C ASN A 739 10.89 4.29 -32.68
N GLY A 740 10.00 3.31 -32.60
CA GLY A 740 9.58 2.49 -33.74
C GLY A 740 10.71 1.63 -34.34
N ARG A 741 11.73 1.26 -33.55
CA ARG A 741 12.94 0.59 -34.02
C ARG A 741 12.93 -0.90 -33.66
N GLU A 742 13.06 -1.76 -34.64
CA GLU A 742 13.28 -3.19 -34.43
C GLU A 742 14.70 -3.43 -33.89
N LEU A 743 14.79 -4.23 -32.82
CA LEU A 743 16.06 -4.59 -32.16
C LEU A 743 16.51 -6.03 -32.45
N GLY A 744 15.68 -6.81 -33.12
CA GLY A 744 15.96 -8.18 -33.50
C GLY A 744 14.98 -9.19 -32.92
N MET A 745 15.41 -10.45 -32.91
CA MET A 745 14.63 -11.60 -32.42
C MET A 745 15.27 -12.18 -31.18
N VAL A 746 14.44 -12.70 -30.28
CA VAL A 746 14.87 -13.52 -29.14
C VAL A 746 14.10 -14.85 -29.13
N ASP A 747 14.68 -15.86 -28.52
CA ASP A 747 14.01 -17.12 -28.25
C ASP A 747 13.67 -17.20 -26.76
N SER A 748 12.52 -17.78 -26.40
CA SER A 748 12.14 -18.00 -24.99
C SER A 748 13.14 -18.84 -24.20
N ASP A 749 13.92 -19.72 -24.88
CA ASP A 749 14.94 -20.54 -24.24
C ASP A 749 16.20 -19.75 -23.87
N ASP A 750 16.48 -18.64 -24.56
CA ASP A 750 17.52 -17.65 -24.21
C ASP A 750 16.98 -16.21 -24.46
N PRO A 751 16.09 -15.73 -23.60
CA PRO A 751 15.38 -14.45 -23.80
C PRO A 751 16.25 -13.24 -23.46
N LYS A 752 17.47 -13.20 -23.99
CA LYS A 752 18.47 -12.18 -23.72
C LYS A 752 18.69 -11.27 -24.90
N LEU A 753 18.83 -10.00 -24.61
CA LEU A 753 19.13 -8.96 -25.59
C LEU A 753 20.31 -8.11 -25.11
N THR A 754 21.42 -8.08 -25.87
CA THR A 754 22.49 -7.12 -25.62
C THR A 754 22.13 -5.79 -26.27
N THR A 755 22.07 -4.74 -25.46
CA THR A 755 21.62 -3.42 -25.89
C THR A 755 22.28 -2.29 -25.14
N GLN A 756 22.05 -1.07 -25.61
CA GLN A 756 22.46 0.15 -24.92
C GLN A 756 21.35 1.17 -25.03
N PHE A 757 21.14 1.89 -23.94
CA PHE A 757 20.16 2.98 -23.91
C PHE A 757 20.60 4.08 -22.94
N ARG A 758 19.94 5.21 -23.02
CA ARG A 758 20.11 6.32 -22.09
C ARG A 758 18.77 6.51 -21.37
N GLU A 759 18.82 6.72 -20.07
CA GLU A 759 17.64 6.93 -19.22
C GLU A 759 16.70 5.72 -19.15
N HIS A 760 16.05 5.36 -20.26
CA HIS A 760 15.12 4.22 -20.33
C HIS A 760 15.16 3.51 -21.70
N LEU A 761 14.57 2.31 -21.73
CA LEU A 761 14.31 1.54 -22.94
C LEU A 761 12.94 0.86 -22.82
N LEU A 762 12.05 1.12 -23.77
CA LEU A 762 10.68 0.62 -23.78
C LEU A 762 10.48 -0.38 -24.91
N LEU A 763 10.22 -1.63 -24.57
CA LEU A 763 10.15 -2.74 -25.54
C LEU A 763 8.73 -3.29 -25.67
N GLU A 764 8.31 -3.50 -26.90
CA GLU A 764 7.21 -4.40 -27.28
C GLU A 764 7.80 -5.70 -27.78
N VAL A 765 7.38 -6.84 -27.21
CA VAL A 765 7.86 -8.18 -27.54
C VAL A 765 6.66 -9.00 -27.98
N ALA A 766 6.61 -9.31 -29.27
CA ALA A 766 5.49 -9.97 -29.92
C ALA A 766 5.94 -11.34 -30.45
N LYS A 767 5.11 -12.37 -30.22
CA LYS A 767 5.36 -13.71 -30.76
C LYS A 767 5.29 -13.67 -32.29
N GLU A 768 6.21 -14.37 -32.94
CA GLU A 768 6.27 -14.49 -34.41
C GLU A 768 5.12 -15.33 -34.99
#